data_3088c2e0d4638d6a3e0046bbf2b5cb58
#
_entry.id   3088c2e0d4638d6a3e0046bbf2b5cb58
#
_cell.length_a   1.000
_cell.length_b   1.000
_cell.length_c   1.000
_cell.angle_alpha   90.00
_cell.angle_beta   90.00
_cell.angle_gamma   90.00
#
_symmetry.space_group_name_H-M   'P 1'
#
loop_
_entity.id
_entity.type
_entity.pdbx_description
1 polymer ?
#
loop_
_entity_poly.entity_id
_entity_poly.type
_entity_poly.pdbx_seq_one_letter_code
_entity_poly.pdbx_strand_id
1 'polypeptide(L)'
;MINHGTITGAYSGLKPNGDGDGVDIDLIAHIENYGVIQGTGAGGVDKNGFANGSEGIALGGGYIFNAEGARVSGANNAVLVDDGSDGSGLAATTLINNGTIKGLDGFGVKFVGEFEDVVINNGLISGSNGQALDLGGGNDRLTLGSASRFEGLVDGGSGYDRVTFDDQAGGSFGNSQNFEWLDVKSGSWTLTSHNDFSDGGEIFSGARLINQGTISGSLTVDAGGVYAGGGSVGNLLVNGTLQTGTQVGSATISHDLTLASGATLAYGVNADGSSAPVQVGGTAHLNGSTLAINASSGTYPWLSQYTVLNAGAIDGTFAKVTSDYAFLTPTLNYNPTSVELTYARNDVAFADYASSANGTSAAIGLSQLKAGNALYNALLNTNTQTAGAAIEQLSGSSNASLSSATLGATSQVGNSMLAAMQSLGAGAGLRVASVASDTPALAATGLPPGVRNLNDPNAQGRLWLQGLGSYGRLDGAHGNSDLTQRTKGGVLGADWALTSDWRMGVLGGYSKTDVDSSGMDGTVNSWHAGAYAIRQSGALALRLGAAYSGHNGDSKRSVMFNGFSDRPKGDYHASSQQAFAELGYALGNGRLNAEPFANLGYQRYERDSYSEKGGAAALHIDKQTQDNFNSTLGVRLAHLSQLENGISITPRLSAGWKHTYGDVSSSTRQAFVLGGSAFNVEGSALDRNSLVLEAGLDIGVSARQTLGVGYTGDIGSNSRNHGLLGQWQISF
;
A
#
# COMPACT_ATOMS: atom_id res chain seq x y z
N MET A 1 8.73 -53.09 -15.30
CA MET A 1 7.79 -53.38 -14.18
C MET A 1 7.07 -52.10 -13.82
N ILE A 2 5.77 -52.13 -13.52
CA ILE A 2 5.02 -50.96 -13.00
C ILE A 2 4.40 -51.38 -11.67
N ASN A 3 4.68 -50.63 -10.59
CA ASN A 3 4.16 -50.92 -9.26
C ASN A 3 3.20 -49.80 -8.78
N HIS A 4 1.96 -50.18 -8.48
CA HIS A 4 0.97 -49.31 -7.83
C HIS A 4 0.64 -49.75 -6.40
N GLY A 5 1.21 -50.83 -5.92
CA GLY A 5 0.98 -51.44 -4.61
C GLY A 5 2.21 -51.41 -3.72
N THR A 6 2.35 -52.44 -2.91
CA THR A 6 3.53 -52.65 -2.07
C THR A 6 4.24 -53.92 -2.48
N ILE A 7 5.52 -53.81 -2.79
CA ILE A 7 6.44 -54.92 -3.00
C ILE A 7 7.37 -54.94 -1.79
N THR A 8 7.46 -56.09 -1.14
CA THR A 8 8.33 -56.28 0.04
C THR A 8 9.19 -57.51 -0.16
N GLY A 9 10.49 -57.33 -0.20
CA GLY A 9 11.47 -58.37 -0.08
C GLY A 9 11.81 -58.62 1.40
N ALA A 10 11.97 -59.87 1.76
CA ALA A 10 12.34 -60.25 3.12
C ALA A 10 13.04 -61.59 3.14
N TYR A 11 14.12 -61.68 3.87
CA TYR A 11 14.77 -62.93 4.16
C TYR A 11 13.90 -63.83 5.05
N SER A 12 13.57 -65.04 4.57
CA SER A 12 12.63 -65.94 5.25
C SER A 12 13.26 -66.72 6.41
N GLY A 13 14.59 -66.73 6.51
CA GLY A 13 15.32 -67.58 7.48
C GLY A 13 15.30 -69.07 7.23
N LEU A 14 14.70 -69.53 6.14
CA LEU A 14 14.57 -70.93 5.81
C LEU A 14 15.82 -71.56 5.14
N LYS A 15 16.71 -70.67 4.64
CA LYS A 15 18.02 -71.08 4.07
C LYS A 15 19.13 -70.38 4.84
N PRO A 16 20.37 -70.91 4.90
CA PRO A 16 21.46 -70.26 5.60
C PRO A 16 21.85 -68.90 5.03
N ASN A 17 21.59 -68.65 3.75
CA ASN A 17 21.92 -67.43 3.02
C ASN A 17 20.75 -66.98 2.17
N GLY A 18 20.54 -65.71 2.03
CA GLY A 18 19.54 -65.11 1.12
C GLY A 18 19.45 -63.58 1.27
N ASP A 19 19.27 -62.95 0.14
CA ASP A 19 18.98 -61.54 0.02
C ASP A 19 17.52 -61.28 0.30
N GLY A 20 17.20 -60.05 0.63
CA GLY A 20 15.84 -59.68 0.94
C GLY A 20 15.39 -58.45 0.14
N ASP A 21 15.74 -58.39 -1.11
CA ASP A 21 15.50 -57.27 -2.00
C ASP A 21 14.03 -57.12 -2.35
N GLY A 22 13.57 -55.86 -2.41
CA GLY A 22 12.23 -55.56 -2.88
C GLY A 22 12.05 -55.96 -4.35
N VAL A 23 13.01 -55.57 -5.17
CA VAL A 23 13.11 -55.95 -6.60
C VAL A 23 14.58 -56.28 -6.86
N ASP A 24 14.83 -57.44 -7.41
CA ASP A 24 16.14 -57.95 -7.81
C ASP A 24 16.07 -58.39 -9.28
N ILE A 25 16.88 -57.74 -10.16
CA ILE A 25 16.89 -58.02 -11.61
C ILE A 25 18.33 -57.97 -12.11
N ASP A 26 18.93 -59.15 -12.31
CA ASP A 26 20.31 -59.37 -12.82
C ASP A 26 20.56 -58.83 -14.24
N LEU A 27 19.73 -57.97 -14.77
CA LEU A 27 19.77 -57.41 -16.14
C LEU A 27 19.34 -55.97 -16.18
N ILE A 28 19.35 -55.37 -17.38
CA ILE A 28 18.83 -54.04 -17.66
C ILE A 28 17.30 -54.03 -17.45
N ALA A 29 16.79 -53.10 -16.64
CA ALA A 29 15.38 -53.06 -16.30
C ALA A 29 14.74 -51.71 -16.59
N HIS A 30 13.38 -51.69 -16.70
CA HIS A 30 12.55 -50.52 -16.71
C HIS A 30 11.54 -50.62 -15.55
N ILE A 31 11.68 -49.79 -14.55
CA ILE A 31 10.89 -49.78 -13.31
C ILE A 31 10.16 -48.47 -13.15
N GLU A 32 8.85 -48.51 -12.96
CA GLU A 32 8.02 -47.36 -12.58
C GLU A 32 7.32 -47.65 -11.25
N ASN A 33 7.66 -46.88 -10.21
CA ASN A 33 7.09 -47.04 -8.89
C ASN A 33 6.12 -45.91 -8.58
N TYR A 34 4.86 -46.24 -8.39
CA TYR A 34 3.78 -45.36 -7.91
C TYR A 34 3.29 -45.80 -6.51
N GLY A 35 3.93 -46.76 -5.88
CA GLY A 35 3.60 -47.33 -4.58
C GLY A 35 4.83 -47.43 -3.67
N VAL A 36 4.99 -48.57 -3.04
CA VAL A 36 6.10 -48.87 -2.13
C VAL A 36 6.90 -50.07 -2.68
N ILE A 37 8.21 -49.90 -2.74
CA ILE A 37 9.18 -51.00 -2.96
C ILE A 37 10.13 -50.99 -1.76
N GLN A 38 10.28 -52.13 -1.07
CA GLN A 38 11.12 -52.22 0.11
C GLN A 38 11.83 -53.56 0.27
N GLY A 39 13.11 -53.49 0.63
CA GLY A 39 13.89 -54.60 1.17
C GLY A 39 13.94 -54.51 2.68
N THR A 40 13.62 -55.56 3.44
CA THR A 40 13.42 -55.52 4.88
C THR A 40 14.45 -56.28 5.69
N GLY A 41 15.41 -56.88 5.04
CA GLY A 41 16.55 -57.56 5.69
C GLY A 41 17.00 -58.81 4.95
N ALA A 42 18.29 -59.10 5.02
CA ALA A 42 18.99 -60.22 4.44
C ALA A 42 19.55 -61.14 5.53
N GLY A 43 20.09 -62.29 5.16
CA GLY A 43 20.74 -63.19 6.09
C GLY A 43 21.87 -64.03 5.45
N GLY A 44 22.90 -64.32 6.24
CA GLY A 44 24.05 -65.09 5.81
C GLY A 44 25.09 -64.29 5.03
N VAL A 45 25.86 -64.97 4.22
CA VAL A 45 26.95 -64.39 3.42
C VAL A 45 26.88 -64.89 1.96
N ASP A 46 27.37 -64.08 1.06
CA ASP A 46 27.49 -64.40 -0.35
C ASP A 46 28.57 -65.51 -0.62
N LYS A 47 28.76 -65.85 -1.87
CA LYS A 47 29.78 -66.81 -2.31
C LYS A 47 31.23 -66.43 -2.00
N ASN A 48 31.47 -65.14 -1.71
CA ASN A 48 32.76 -64.51 -1.38
C ASN A 48 32.96 -64.31 0.11
N GLY A 49 31.94 -64.58 0.95
CA GLY A 49 31.98 -64.44 2.39
C GLY A 49 31.57 -63.07 2.91
N PHE A 50 31.04 -62.18 2.06
CA PHE A 50 30.48 -60.88 2.48
C PHE A 50 29.03 -61.05 2.95
N ALA A 51 28.60 -60.23 3.88
CA ALA A 51 27.20 -60.25 4.32
C ALA A 51 26.26 -59.90 3.16
N ASN A 52 25.17 -60.68 3.01
CA ASN A 52 24.14 -60.43 2.01
C ASN A 52 23.45 -59.08 2.30
N GLY A 53 23.11 -58.33 1.25
CA GLY A 53 22.37 -57.09 1.30
C GLY A 53 20.85 -57.26 1.28
N SER A 54 20.14 -56.21 1.53
CA SER A 54 18.69 -56.13 1.32
C SER A 54 18.34 -54.73 0.81
N GLU A 55 18.30 -54.69 -0.49
CA GLU A 55 18.08 -53.47 -1.25
C GLU A 55 16.58 -53.22 -1.50
N GLY A 56 16.20 -51.98 -1.71
CA GLY A 56 14.88 -51.68 -2.24
C GLY A 56 14.76 -52.17 -3.69
N ILE A 57 15.72 -51.75 -4.52
CA ILE A 57 15.88 -52.13 -5.93
C ILE A 57 17.35 -52.46 -6.16
N ALA A 58 17.66 -53.66 -6.64
CA ALA A 58 18.91 -54.12 -7.19
C ALA A 58 18.74 -54.42 -8.67
N LEU A 59 19.65 -53.94 -9.56
CA LEU A 59 19.55 -54.16 -11.01
C LEU A 59 20.87 -53.85 -11.72
N GLY A 60 21.00 -54.36 -12.95
CA GLY A 60 22.18 -54.11 -13.80
C GLY A 60 22.16 -52.80 -14.57
N GLY A 61 21.16 -51.94 -14.40
CA GLY A 61 21.04 -50.63 -15.06
C GLY A 61 19.70 -50.45 -15.79
N GLY A 62 19.53 -49.29 -16.46
CA GLY A 62 18.34 -48.97 -17.25
C GLY A 62 17.54 -47.79 -16.78
N TYR A 63 16.25 -47.95 -16.49
CA TYR A 63 15.37 -46.82 -16.16
C TYR A 63 14.59 -47.07 -14.87
N ILE A 64 14.65 -46.10 -13.97
CA ILE A 64 13.91 -46.11 -12.71
C ILE A 64 13.13 -44.78 -12.59
N PHE A 65 11.81 -44.88 -12.41
CA PHE A 65 10.94 -43.76 -12.08
C PHE A 65 10.28 -43.99 -10.72
N ASN A 66 10.47 -43.09 -9.78
CA ASN A 66 9.82 -43.08 -8.48
C ASN A 66 8.89 -41.87 -8.40
N ALA A 67 7.58 -42.10 -8.44
CA ALA A 67 6.55 -41.05 -8.52
C ALA A 67 6.43 -40.23 -7.22
N GLU A 68 5.76 -39.11 -7.31
CA GLU A 68 5.38 -38.30 -6.13
C GLU A 68 4.54 -39.16 -5.16
N GLY A 69 4.89 -39.13 -3.87
CA GLY A 69 4.28 -39.95 -2.83
C GLY A 69 4.76 -41.42 -2.80
N ALA A 70 5.43 -41.91 -3.84
CA ALA A 70 5.99 -43.24 -3.85
C ALA A 70 7.26 -43.39 -3.02
N ARG A 71 7.58 -44.60 -2.59
CA ARG A 71 8.72 -44.88 -1.73
C ARG A 71 9.52 -46.08 -2.24
N VAL A 72 10.85 -45.90 -2.23
CA VAL A 72 11.82 -47.00 -2.35
C VAL A 72 12.67 -47.02 -1.08
N SER A 73 12.82 -48.17 -0.42
CA SER A 73 13.71 -48.29 0.75
C SER A 73 14.37 -49.67 0.82
N GLY A 74 15.63 -49.70 1.25
CA GLY A 74 16.39 -50.91 1.52
C GLY A 74 16.85 -50.97 2.97
N ALA A 75 16.91 -52.16 3.57
CA ALA A 75 17.55 -52.33 4.87
C ALA A 75 19.04 -51.93 4.78
N ASN A 76 19.67 -52.12 3.63
CA ASN A 76 20.98 -51.58 3.23
C ASN A 76 20.79 -50.39 2.31
N ASN A 77 21.09 -50.54 1.00
CA ASN A 77 20.90 -49.48 0.02
C ASN A 77 19.44 -49.42 -0.46
N ALA A 78 18.94 -48.24 -0.80
CA ALA A 78 17.59 -48.21 -1.38
C ALA A 78 17.61 -48.57 -2.87
N VAL A 79 18.59 -48.07 -3.62
CA VAL A 79 18.83 -48.42 -5.03
C VAL A 79 20.30 -48.77 -5.18
N LEU A 80 20.57 -49.94 -5.73
CA LEU A 80 21.92 -50.42 -6.05
C LEU A 80 21.97 -50.88 -7.51
N VAL A 81 22.98 -50.44 -8.24
CA VAL A 81 23.25 -50.87 -9.63
C VAL A 81 24.64 -51.49 -9.68
N ASP A 82 24.70 -52.84 -9.63
CA ASP A 82 25.97 -53.60 -9.56
C ASP A 82 25.91 -55.04 -10.08
N ASP A 83 24.85 -55.44 -10.77
CA ASP A 83 24.56 -56.83 -11.14
C ASP A 83 25.41 -57.41 -12.30
N GLY A 84 26.52 -56.77 -12.64
CA GLY A 84 27.50 -57.29 -13.56
C GLY A 84 28.34 -58.42 -12.94
N SER A 85 28.91 -59.27 -13.76
CA SER A 85 29.74 -60.41 -13.33
C SER A 85 31.02 -60.00 -12.58
N ASP A 86 31.43 -58.73 -12.68
CA ASP A 86 32.56 -58.11 -12.01
C ASP A 86 32.14 -57.20 -10.83
N GLY A 87 30.83 -57.14 -10.52
CA GLY A 87 30.24 -56.33 -9.46
C GLY A 87 29.97 -54.90 -9.89
N SER A 88 30.01 -54.59 -11.20
CA SER A 88 29.58 -53.31 -11.75
C SER A 88 28.23 -53.44 -12.46
N GLY A 89 27.57 -52.33 -12.79
CA GLY A 89 26.38 -52.32 -13.62
C GLY A 89 26.67 -52.86 -15.02
N LEU A 90 25.61 -53.17 -15.78
CA LEU A 90 25.67 -53.65 -17.17
C LEU A 90 25.44 -52.52 -18.20
N ALA A 91 24.82 -51.41 -17.77
CA ALA A 91 24.50 -50.27 -18.62
C ALA A 91 24.21 -49.02 -17.81
N ALA A 92 24.25 -47.90 -18.50
CA ALA A 92 23.86 -46.60 -17.93
C ALA A 92 22.44 -46.61 -17.33
N THR A 93 22.28 -45.90 -16.22
CA THR A 93 21.02 -45.79 -15.49
C THR A 93 20.44 -44.39 -15.61
N THR A 94 19.14 -44.32 -15.88
CA THR A 94 18.36 -43.07 -15.72
C THR A 94 17.41 -43.21 -14.54
N LEU A 95 17.66 -42.43 -13.48
CA LEU A 95 16.80 -42.38 -12.29
C LEU A 95 16.06 -41.06 -12.25
N ILE A 96 14.72 -41.11 -12.22
CA ILE A 96 13.85 -39.95 -11.98
C ILE A 96 13.13 -40.14 -10.65
N ASN A 97 13.46 -39.30 -9.66
CA ASN A 97 12.87 -39.39 -8.34
C ASN A 97 12.03 -38.13 -8.02
N ASN A 98 10.72 -38.31 -7.90
CA ASN A 98 9.77 -37.31 -7.37
C ASN A 98 9.25 -37.68 -5.97
N GLY A 99 9.60 -38.87 -5.47
CA GLY A 99 9.15 -39.44 -4.19
C GLY A 99 10.25 -39.52 -3.15
N THR A 100 10.28 -40.59 -2.40
CA THR A 100 11.29 -40.84 -1.36
C THR A 100 12.09 -42.10 -1.67
N ILE A 101 13.41 -41.97 -1.65
CA ILE A 101 14.39 -43.07 -1.75
C ILE A 101 15.24 -43.06 -0.48
N LYS A 102 15.25 -44.17 0.29
CA LYS A 102 15.91 -44.18 1.60
C LYS A 102 16.65 -45.50 1.90
N GLY A 103 17.98 -45.47 1.95
CA GLY A 103 18.80 -46.53 2.52
C GLY A 103 18.84 -46.47 4.05
N LEU A 104 18.47 -47.57 4.74
CA LEU A 104 18.34 -47.56 6.20
C LEU A 104 19.64 -47.87 6.92
N ASP A 105 20.59 -48.54 6.27
CA ASP A 105 21.96 -48.77 6.79
C ASP A 105 23.02 -48.65 5.67
N GLY A 106 22.67 -47.99 4.58
CA GLY A 106 23.52 -47.85 3.39
C GLY A 106 23.25 -46.54 2.64
N PHE A 107 23.56 -46.56 1.37
CA PHE A 107 23.34 -45.49 0.43
C PHE A 107 21.85 -45.29 0.12
N GLY A 108 21.45 -44.07 -0.13
CA GLY A 108 20.16 -43.79 -0.78
C GLY A 108 20.16 -44.40 -2.20
N VAL A 109 21.15 -44.00 -3.01
CA VAL A 109 21.40 -44.53 -4.36
C VAL A 109 22.88 -44.75 -4.54
N LYS A 110 23.25 -45.92 -5.09
CA LYS A 110 24.61 -46.25 -5.47
C LYS A 110 24.66 -46.90 -6.84
N PHE A 111 25.41 -46.29 -7.75
CA PHE A 111 25.74 -46.86 -9.06
C PHE A 111 27.20 -47.34 -9.05
N VAL A 112 27.46 -48.48 -9.67
CA VAL A 112 28.80 -49.06 -9.74
C VAL A 112 29.15 -49.30 -11.20
N GLY A 113 30.25 -48.75 -11.65
CA GLY A 113 30.73 -48.91 -13.05
C GLY A 113 31.19 -47.58 -13.63
N GLU A 114 31.49 -47.63 -14.93
CA GLU A 114 32.03 -46.47 -15.70
C GLU A 114 30.99 -46.03 -16.76
N PHE A 115 29.74 -45.93 -16.39
CA PHE A 115 28.64 -45.57 -17.30
C PHE A 115 28.24 -44.09 -17.11
N GLU A 116 27.73 -43.47 -18.20
CA GLU A 116 27.18 -42.08 -18.13
C GLU A 116 25.77 -42.12 -17.56
N ASP A 117 25.64 -41.96 -16.26
CA ASP A 117 24.38 -42.07 -15.54
C ASP A 117 23.64 -40.73 -15.48
N VAL A 118 22.31 -40.78 -15.37
CA VAL A 118 21.46 -39.59 -15.30
C VAL A 118 20.53 -39.68 -14.09
N VAL A 119 20.64 -38.75 -13.17
CA VAL A 119 19.71 -38.62 -12.05
C VAL A 119 18.96 -37.29 -12.17
N ILE A 120 17.63 -37.37 -12.17
CA ILE A 120 16.74 -36.23 -12.07
C ILE A 120 16.01 -36.33 -10.72
N ASN A 121 16.40 -35.48 -9.77
CA ASN A 121 15.81 -35.50 -8.44
C ASN A 121 14.89 -34.30 -8.22
N ASN A 122 13.66 -34.57 -7.83
CA ASN A 122 12.69 -33.59 -7.32
C ASN A 122 11.98 -34.15 -6.07
N GLY A 123 12.67 -35.02 -5.33
CA GLY A 123 12.20 -35.69 -4.13
C GLY A 123 13.30 -35.83 -3.09
N LEU A 124 13.12 -36.74 -2.15
CA LEU A 124 14.11 -37.05 -1.11
C LEU A 124 14.96 -38.25 -1.52
N ILE A 125 16.30 -38.09 -1.48
CA ILE A 125 17.26 -39.22 -1.48
C ILE A 125 18.05 -39.15 -0.18
N SER A 126 18.06 -40.25 0.60
CA SER A 126 18.65 -40.29 1.95
C SER A 126 19.40 -41.60 2.18
N GLY A 127 20.63 -41.50 2.67
CA GLY A 127 21.43 -42.67 3.08
C GLY A 127 21.84 -42.56 4.54
N SER A 128 21.45 -43.52 5.39
CA SER A 128 21.72 -43.46 6.83
C SER A 128 23.20 -43.65 7.20
N ASN A 129 24.00 -44.17 6.26
CA ASN A 129 25.47 -44.26 6.38
C ASN A 129 26.16 -42.89 6.10
N GLY A 130 25.38 -41.81 5.87
CA GLY A 130 25.88 -40.48 5.50
C GLY A 130 26.10 -40.28 4.00
N GLN A 131 25.72 -41.23 3.14
CA GLN A 131 25.89 -41.20 1.69
C GLN A 131 24.51 -41.21 1.01
N ALA A 132 24.08 -40.11 0.49
CA ALA A 132 22.76 -40.02 -0.17
C ALA A 132 22.81 -40.59 -1.61
N LEU A 133 23.81 -40.17 -2.39
CA LEU A 133 23.97 -40.55 -3.80
C LEU A 133 25.45 -40.74 -4.11
N ASP A 134 25.76 -41.82 -4.82
CA ASP A 134 27.05 -42.14 -5.41
C ASP A 134 26.80 -42.55 -6.88
N LEU A 135 27.35 -41.76 -7.81
CA LEU A 135 27.13 -41.97 -9.26
C LEU A 135 28.17 -42.91 -9.90
N GLY A 136 29.22 -43.26 -9.14
CA GLY A 136 30.23 -44.22 -9.61
C GLY A 136 31.29 -43.60 -10.51
N GLY A 137 31.40 -44.11 -11.73
CA GLY A 137 32.30 -43.53 -12.72
C GLY A 137 31.61 -43.36 -14.06
N GLY A 138 32.13 -42.47 -14.87
CA GLY A 138 31.51 -42.04 -16.11
C GLY A 138 31.46 -40.54 -16.19
N ASN A 139 30.67 -39.97 -17.11
CA ASN A 139 30.43 -38.56 -17.16
C ASN A 139 28.94 -38.32 -16.80
N ASP A 140 28.68 -38.16 -15.51
CA ASP A 140 27.35 -38.26 -14.96
C ASP A 140 26.63 -36.93 -14.94
N ARG A 141 25.30 -37.00 -14.86
CA ARG A 141 24.43 -35.81 -14.84
C ARG A 141 23.39 -35.87 -13.73
N LEU A 142 23.50 -34.90 -12.82
CA LEU A 142 22.52 -34.69 -11.76
C LEU A 142 21.70 -33.43 -12.05
N THR A 143 20.39 -33.58 -12.27
CA THR A 143 19.47 -32.45 -12.44
C THR A 143 18.55 -32.31 -11.23
N LEU A 144 18.43 -31.11 -10.70
CA LEU A 144 17.65 -30.81 -9.49
C LEU A 144 16.41 -29.98 -9.79
N GLY A 145 15.25 -30.44 -9.28
CA GLY A 145 14.03 -29.63 -9.16
C GLY A 145 13.91 -28.98 -7.80
N SER A 146 12.93 -28.11 -7.63
CA SER A 146 12.75 -27.29 -6.43
C SER A 146 12.46 -28.07 -5.14
N ALA A 147 11.88 -29.24 -5.23
CA ALA A 147 11.63 -30.11 -4.09
C ALA A 147 12.80 -31.11 -3.81
N SER A 148 13.89 -30.99 -4.55
CA SER A 148 15.07 -31.84 -4.39
C SER A 148 15.68 -31.71 -3.01
N ARG A 149 15.94 -32.86 -2.36
CA ARG A 149 16.53 -32.90 -1.03
C ARG A 149 17.42 -34.14 -0.90
N PHE A 150 18.61 -33.91 -0.33
CA PHE A 150 19.53 -34.97 0.00
C PHE A 150 19.81 -35.01 1.51
N GLU A 151 19.80 -36.17 2.10
CA GLU A 151 20.25 -36.43 3.46
C GLU A 151 21.47 -37.35 3.40
N GLY A 152 22.66 -36.75 3.34
CA GLY A 152 23.96 -37.39 3.14
C GLY A 152 24.78 -36.69 2.06
N LEU A 153 25.98 -37.22 1.80
CA LEU A 153 26.89 -36.79 0.76
C LEU A 153 26.31 -37.13 -0.62
N VAL A 154 26.54 -36.23 -1.58
CA VAL A 154 26.27 -36.46 -3.01
C VAL A 154 27.60 -36.51 -3.73
N ASP A 155 27.94 -37.68 -4.28
CA ASP A 155 29.23 -37.96 -4.90
C ASP A 155 29.06 -38.15 -6.40
N GLY A 156 29.75 -37.34 -7.20
CA GLY A 156 29.79 -37.52 -8.66
C GLY A 156 30.61 -38.75 -9.07
N GLY A 157 31.69 -39.00 -8.32
CA GLY A 157 32.57 -40.17 -8.56
C GLY A 157 33.79 -39.82 -9.42
N SER A 158 34.09 -40.73 -10.38
CA SER A 158 35.22 -40.50 -11.29
C SER A 158 34.71 -40.14 -12.69
N GLY A 159 35.26 -39.09 -13.30
CA GLY A 159 34.90 -38.68 -14.65
C GLY A 159 34.75 -37.18 -14.79
N TYR A 160 33.84 -36.76 -15.63
CA TYR A 160 33.46 -35.35 -15.77
C TYR A 160 31.97 -35.17 -15.46
N ASP A 161 31.67 -34.83 -14.22
CA ASP A 161 30.35 -34.85 -13.66
C ASP A 161 29.73 -33.48 -13.60
N ARG A 162 28.42 -33.41 -13.87
CA ARG A 162 27.72 -32.14 -13.99
C ARG A 162 26.46 -32.09 -13.15
N VAL A 163 26.33 -31.02 -12.38
CA VAL A 163 25.09 -30.66 -11.67
C VAL A 163 24.35 -29.59 -12.45
N THR A 164 23.04 -29.74 -12.61
CA THR A 164 22.17 -28.74 -13.24
C THR A 164 21.03 -28.36 -12.31
N PHE A 165 20.90 -27.06 -12.04
CA PHE A 165 19.77 -26.47 -11.33
C PHE A 165 18.78 -25.91 -12.38
N ASP A 166 17.61 -26.54 -12.52
CA ASP A 166 16.66 -26.17 -13.58
C ASP A 166 15.20 -26.25 -13.08
N ASP A 167 14.83 -25.29 -12.22
CA ASP A 167 13.46 -25.07 -11.76
C ASP A 167 13.25 -23.59 -11.43
N GLN A 168 12.19 -22.99 -11.98
CA GLN A 168 11.85 -21.58 -11.76
C GLN A 168 11.58 -21.23 -10.29
N ALA A 169 11.11 -22.20 -9.50
CA ALA A 169 10.89 -21.99 -8.06
C ALA A 169 12.20 -21.94 -7.27
N GLY A 170 13.31 -22.45 -7.84
CA GLY A 170 14.60 -22.50 -7.18
C GLY A 170 14.66 -23.58 -6.09
N GLY A 171 15.76 -23.58 -5.33
CA GLY A 171 15.99 -24.59 -4.29
C GLY A 171 17.29 -24.41 -3.55
N SER A 172 17.78 -25.48 -2.93
CA SER A 172 19.09 -25.50 -2.26
C SER A 172 19.82 -26.80 -2.53
N PHE A 173 21.15 -26.70 -2.60
CA PHE A 173 22.05 -27.84 -2.79
C PHE A 173 23.33 -27.65 -1.99
N GLY A 174 23.97 -28.74 -1.60
CA GLY A 174 25.26 -28.71 -0.92
C GLY A 174 25.63 -30.06 -0.34
N ASN A 175 26.83 -30.12 0.24
CA ASN A 175 27.47 -31.37 0.71
C ASN A 175 27.71 -32.31 -0.46
N SER A 176 28.40 -31.82 -1.49
CA SER A 176 28.76 -32.60 -2.68
C SER A 176 30.27 -32.63 -2.93
N GLN A 177 30.73 -33.66 -3.62
CA GLN A 177 32.12 -33.81 -4.04
C GLN A 177 32.23 -34.46 -5.42
N ASN A 178 33.39 -34.35 -6.06
CA ASN A 178 33.69 -34.97 -7.34
C ASN A 178 32.68 -34.57 -8.44
N PHE A 179 32.34 -33.32 -8.51
CA PHE A 179 31.62 -32.69 -9.63
C PHE A 179 32.51 -31.60 -10.24
N GLU A 180 32.68 -31.63 -11.54
CA GLU A 180 33.52 -30.65 -12.24
C GLU A 180 32.74 -29.39 -12.61
N TRP A 181 31.43 -29.52 -12.91
CA TRP A 181 30.69 -28.43 -13.51
C TRP A 181 29.29 -28.20 -12.92
N LEU A 182 28.96 -26.93 -12.72
CA LEU A 182 27.65 -26.47 -12.26
C LEU A 182 26.95 -25.63 -13.33
N ASP A 183 25.76 -26.02 -13.77
CA ASP A 183 24.84 -25.20 -14.55
C ASP A 183 23.70 -24.66 -13.66
N VAL A 184 23.50 -23.34 -13.60
CA VAL A 184 22.32 -22.71 -12.97
C VAL A 184 21.46 -22.10 -14.06
N LYS A 185 20.46 -22.87 -14.54
CA LYS A 185 19.69 -22.54 -15.75
C LYS A 185 18.47 -21.67 -15.48
N SER A 186 17.81 -21.90 -14.36
CA SER A 186 16.58 -21.15 -14.03
C SER A 186 16.37 -21.06 -12.52
N GLY A 187 15.55 -20.08 -12.06
CA GLY A 187 15.18 -19.91 -10.65
C GLY A 187 16.26 -19.31 -9.76
N SER A 188 16.01 -19.31 -8.44
CA SER A 188 16.93 -18.81 -7.43
C SER A 188 17.40 -19.94 -6.53
N TRP A 189 18.68 -20.28 -6.61
CA TRP A 189 19.27 -21.42 -5.92
C TRP A 189 20.27 -20.99 -4.86
N THR A 190 20.29 -21.70 -3.74
CA THR A 190 21.26 -21.53 -2.68
C THR A 190 22.23 -22.70 -2.65
N LEU A 191 23.50 -22.41 -2.88
CA LEU A 191 24.57 -23.40 -2.70
C LEU A 191 25.11 -23.31 -1.28
N THR A 192 25.05 -24.41 -0.54
CA THR A 192 25.50 -24.49 0.87
C THR A 192 26.70 -25.42 1.01
N SER A 193 27.40 -25.34 2.14
CA SER A 193 28.46 -26.28 2.52
C SER A 193 29.62 -26.35 1.52
N HIS A 194 30.41 -27.41 1.59
CA HIS A 194 31.51 -27.67 0.67
C HIS A 194 30.98 -28.31 -0.61
N ASN A 195 31.47 -27.83 -1.75
CA ASN A 195 31.21 -28.41 -3.08
C ASN A 195 32.48 -28.22 -3.91
N ASP A 196 32.82 -29.18 -4.78
CA ASP A 196 34.06 -29.08 -5.58
C ASP A 196 33.84 -28.14 -6.77
N PHE A 197 33.07 -28.54 -7.76
CA PHE A 197 32.96 -27.86 -9.06
C PHE A 197 34.34 -27.38 -9.54
N SER A 198 35.24 -28.35 -9.75
CA SER A 198 36.66 -28.07 -9.96
C SER A 198 36.95 -27.24 -11.21
N ASP A 199 36.18 -27.37 -12.26
CA ASP A 199 36.22 -26.55 -13.47
C ASP A 199 35.36 -25.31 -13.38
N GLY A 200 34.35 -25.32 -12.45
CA GLY A 200 33.48 -24.19 -12.15
C GLY A 200 32.07 -24.33 -12.64
N GLY A 201 31.59 -23.37 -13.44
CA GLY A 201 30.21 -23.42 -13.91
C GLY A 201 29.70 -22.16 -14.58
N GLU A 202 28.40 -22.14 -14.85
CA GLU A 202 27.71 -21.04 -15.53
C GLU A 202 26.36 -20.73 -14.90
N ILE A 203 26.10 -19.43 -14.70
CA ILE A 203 24.80 -18.91 -14.28
C ILE A 203 24.16 -18.23 -15.48
N PHE A 204 23.12 -18.86 -16.02
CA PHE A 204 22.44 -18.44 -17.24
C PHE A 204 21.56 -17.19 -16.99
N SER A 205 21.18 -16.56 -18.09
CA SER A 205 20.26 -15.39 -18.07
C SER A 205 18.95 -15.74 -17.37
N GLY A 206 18.52 -14.89 -16.42
CA GLY A 206 17.30 -15.09 -15.62
C GLY A 206 17.49 -15.99 -14.39
N ALA A 207 18.64 -16.66 -14.25
CA ALA A 207 18.95 -17.46 -13.08
C ALA A 207 19.71 -16.70 -12.01
N ARG A 208 19.61 -17.15 -10.76
CA ARG A 208 20.28 -16.57 -9.60
C ARG A 208 20.94 -17.68 -8.77
N LEU A 209 22.23 -17.50 -8.44
CA LEU A 209 22.95 -18.33 -7.47
C LEU A 209 23.27 -17.51 -6.22
N ILE A 210 22.85 -17.99 -5.06
CA ILE A 210 23.25 -17.49 -3.74
C ILE A 210 24.29 -18.47 -3.20
N ASN A 211 25.57 -18.15 -3.39
CA ASN A 211 26.65 -19.01 -2.91
C ASN A 211 26.95 -18.74 -1.43
N GLN A 212 26.70 -19.71 -0.57
CA GLN A 212 27.09 -19.71 0.85
C GLN A 212 28.16 -20.79 1.14
N GLY A 213 28.55 -21.53 0.12
CA GLY A 213 29.54 -22.60 0.17
C GLY A 213 30.81 -22.25 -0.59
N THR A 214 31.40 -23.26 -1.21
CA THR A 214 32.65 -23.13 -2.02
C THR A 214 32.40 -23.63 -3.44
N ILE A 215 33.05 -22.96 -4.40
CA ILE A 215 33.24 -23.40 -5.80
C ILE A 215 34.73 -23.23 -6.08
N SER A 216 35.47 -24.31 -6.32
CA SER A 216 36.89 -24.24 -6.49
C SER A 216 37.31 -23.74 -7.88
N GLY A 217 36.51 -23.97 -8.89
CA GLY A 217 36.78 -23.58 -10.28
C GLY A 217 36.34 -22.18 -10.66
N SER A 218 36.27 -21.92 -11.96
CA SER A 218 35.90 -20.62 -12.54
C SER A 218 34.42 -20.52 -12.84
N LEU A 219 33.73 -19.51 -12.34
CA LEU A 219 32.31 -19.30 -12.56
C LEU A 219 32.07 -18.13 -13.52
N THR A 220 31.19 -18.37 -14.49
CA THR A 220 30.72 -17.34 -15.43
C THR A 220 29.28 -16.95 -15.08
N VAL A 221 29.00 -15.66 -15.02
CA VAL A 221 27.65 -15.10 -14.85
C VAL A 221 27.24 -14.44 -16.15
N ASP A 222 26.29 -15.02 -16.85
CA ASP A 222 25.80 -14.48 -18.12
C ASP A 222 25.06 -13.16 -17.94
N ALA A 223 24.90 -12.44 -19.04
CA ALA A 223 24.07 -11.23 -19.07
C ALA A 223 22.62 -11.57 -18.66
N GLY A 224 22.16 -10.91 -17.58
CA GLY A 224 20.85 -11.22 -16.95
C GLY A 224 20.90 -12.28 -15.86
N GLY A 225 22.03 -12.97 -15.67
CA GLY A 225 22.28 -13.84 -14.52
C GLY A 225 22.72 -13.06 -13.29
N VAL A 226 22.56 -13.67 -12.10
CA VAL A 226 22.92 -13.03 -10.82
C VAL A 226 23.74 -14.00 -9.95
N TYR A 227 24.93 -13.58 -9.55
CA TYR A 227 25.70 -14.20 -8.47
C TYR A 227 25.58 -13.38 -7.19
N ALA A 228 25.33 -14.04 -6.08
CA ALA A 228 25.18 -13.43 -4.77
C ALA A 228 25.73 -14.37 -3.67
N GLY A 229 25.91 -13.85 -2.47
CA GLY A 229 26.29 -14.68 -1.31
C GLY A 229 27.64 -14.35 -0.73
N GLY A 230 27.94 -14.94 0.44
CA GLY A 230 29.18 -14.78 1.17
C GLY A 230 30.17 -15.94 0.99
N GLY A 231 29.88 -16.88 0.12
CA GLY A 231 30.73 -18.00 -0.19
C GLY A 231 31.97 -17.64 -1.05
N SER A 232 32.80 -18.64 -1.34
CA SER A 232 33.99 -18.50 -2.14
C SER A 232 33.87 -19.09 -3.53
N VAL A 233 34.61 -18.52 -4.49
CA VAL A 233 34.74 -19.02 -5.87
C VAL A 233 36.20 -18.83 -6.33
N GLY A 234 36.69 -19.70 -7.21
CA GLY A 234 38.04 -19.60 -7.75
C GLY A 234 38.26 -18.30 -8.53
N ASN A 235 37.84 -18.27 -9.80
CA ASN A 235 37.73 -17.06 -10.61
C ASN A 235 36.25 -16.69 -10.83
N LEU A 236 35.94 -15.42 -11.01
CA LEU A 236 34.61 -14.97 -11.32
C LEU A 236 34.59 -14.02 -12.52
N LEU A 237 33.94 -14.47 -13.61
CA LEU A 237 33.64 -13.63 -14.76
C LEU A 237 32.16 -13.21 -14.73
N VAL A 238 31.88 -11.92 -14.69
CA VAL A 238 30.53 -11.36 -14.60
C VAL A 238 30.20 -10.57 -15.85
N ASN A 239 29.25 -11.08 -16.65
CA ASN A 239 28.58 -10.33 -17.71
C ASN A 239 27.21 -9.80 -17.23
N GLY A 240 26.67 -10.37 -16.17
CA GLY A 240 25.40 -10.04 -15.52
C GLY A 240 25.58 -9.19 -14.26
N THR A 241 25.10 -9.70 -13.12
CA THR A 241 25.14 -8.98 -11.84
C THR A 241 25.90 -9.75 -10.77
N LEU A 242 26.86 -9.11 -10.12
CA LEU A 242 27.43 -9.51 -8.84
C LEU A 242 26.74 -8.71 -7.73
N GLN A 243 26.07 -9.39 -6.79
CA GLN A 243 25.39 -8.74 -5.69
C GLN A 243 26.06 -9.02 -4.35
N THR A 244 26.37 -7.96 -3.59
CA THR A 244 26.92 -8.04 -2.24
C THR A 244 26.20 -7.10 -1.29
N GLY A 245 26.30 -7.36 0.02
CA GLY A 245 25.67 -6.53 1.04
C GLY A 245 25.52 -7.31 2.34
N THR A 246 25.29 -6.64 3.45
CA THR A 246 25.18 -7.28 4.78
C THR A 246 24.08 -8.33 4.89
N GLN A 247 23.06 -8.23 4.06
CA GLN A 247 21.96 -9.21 3.98
C GLN A 247 22.30 -10.43 3.11
N VAL A 248 23.22 -10.26 2.17
CA VAL A 248 23.55 -11.26 1.15
C VAL A 248 24.89 -11.92 1.44
N GLY A 249 25.82 -11.16 1.97
CA GLY A 249 27.19 -11.58 2.27
C GLY A 249 28.24 -10.85 1.44
N SER A 250 29.49 -11.08 1.81
CA SER A 250 30.70 -10.57 1.14
C SER A 250 31.26 -11.67 0.26
N ALA A 251 31.13 -11.55 -1.05
CA ALA A 251 31.68 -12.53 -2.00
C ALA A 251 33.22 -12.59 -1.89
N THR A 252 33.74 -13.80 -1.83
CA THR A 252 35.19 -14.05 -1.81
C THR A 252 35.61 -14.72 -3.13
N ILE A 253 36.48 -14.09 -3.88
CA ILE A 253 37.08 -14.60 -5.12
C ILE A 253 38.53 -14.93 -4.83
N SER A 254 38.90 -16.19 -4.91
CA SER A 254 40.23 -16.65 -4.49
C SER A 254 41.36 -16.17 -5.45
N HIS A 255 41.04 -16.01 -6.73
CA HIS A 255 41.93 -15.55 -7.78
C HIS A 255 41.46 -14.23 -8.38
N ASP A 256 41.04 -14.19 -9.64
CA ASP A 256 40.69 -12.96 -10.34
C ASP A 256 39.21 -12.75 -10.46
N LEU A 257 38.78 -11.49 -10.33
CA LEU A 257 37.45 -11.00 -10.65
C LEU A 257 37.50 -10.23 -11.97
N THR A 258 36.63 -10.60 -12.92
CA THR A 258 36.46 -9.83 -14.14
C THR A 258 35.00 -9.37 -14.25
N LEU A 259 34.76 -8.07 -14.17
CA LEU A 259 33.49 -7.45 -14.48
C LEU A 259 33.53 -6.97 -15.94
N ALA A 260 32.71 -7.52 -16.81
CA ALA A 260 32.57 -7.05 -18.19
C ALA A 260 31.97 -5.63 -18.26
N SER A 261 32.14 -4.93 -19.37
CA SER A 261 31.65 -3.54 -19.52
C SER A 261 30.13 -3.38 -19.33
N GLY A 262 29.36 -4.45 -19.59
CA GLY A 262 27.90 -4.49 -19.35
C GLY A 262 27.50 -4.98 -17.95
N ALA A 263 28.46 -5.44 -17.16
CA ALA A 263 28.20 -6.00 -15.84
C ALA A 263 27.81 -4.94 -14.81
N THR A 264 27.10 -5.40 -13.78
CA THR A 264 26.75 -4.57 -12.62
C THR A 264 27.25 -5.19 -11.34
N LEU A 265 28.01 -4.42 -10.55
CA LEU A 265 28.25 -4.70 -9.14
C LEU A 265 27.13 -4.01 -8.32
N ALA A 266 26.19 -4.79 -7.82
CA ALA A 266 25.11 -4.33 -6.94
C ALA A 266 25.61 -4.39 -5.49
N TYR A 267 26.02 -3.25 -4.94
CA TYR A 267 26.69 -3.13 -3.66
C TYR A 267 25.79 -2.56 -2.57
N GLY A 268 25.53 -3.33 -1.52
CA GLY A 268 24.70 -2.94 -0.39
C GLY A 268 25.48 -2.17 0.68
N VAL A 269 24.95 -1.02 1.12
CA VAL A 269 25.48 -0.22 2.23
C VAL A 269 24.41 0.03 3.29
N ASN A 270 24.83 0.15 4.56
CA ASN A 270 23.95 0.46 5.68
C ASN A 270 24.28 1.81 6.31
N ALA A 271 23.28 2.40 6.96
CA ALA A 271 23.39 3.71 7.60
C ALA A 271 24.33 3.73 8.81
N ASP A 272 24.59 2.59 9.43
CA ASP A 272 25.53 2.42 10.54
C ASP A 272 27.01 2.37 10.10
N GLY A 273 27.28 2.48 8.78
CA GLY A 273 28.60 2.37 8.20
C GLY A 273 29.01 0.95 7.86
N SER A 274 28.18 -0.05 8.15
CA SER A 274 28.49 -1.43 7.78
C SER A 274 28.22 -1.69 6.30
N SER A 275 29.03 -2.58 5.71
CA SER A 275 28.93 -3.03 4.32
C SER A 275 29.54 -4.41 4.18
N ALA A 276 29.40 -5.03 3.02
CA ALA A 276 30.02 -6.31 2.71
C ALA A 276 30.88 -6.16 1.43
N PRO A 277 32.14 -5.74 1.56
CA PRO A 277 33.05 -5.54 0.42
C PRO A 277 33.33 -6.85 -0.29
N VAL A 278 33.52 -6.80 -1.60
CA VAL A 278 34.02 -7.93 -2.38
C VAL A 278 35.47 -8.16 -2.01
N GLN A 279 35.88 -9.41 -1.74
CA GLN A 279 37.23 -9.80 -1.45
C GLN A 279 37.82 -10.57 -2.64
N VAL A 280 38.91 -10.08 -3.24
CA VAL A 280 39.55 -10.69 -4.40
C VAL A 280 41.04 -10.97 -4.06
N GLY A 281 41.43 -12.22 -4.14
CA GLY A 281 42.83 -12.62 -3.86
C GLY A 281 43.82 -12.15 -4.93
N GLY A 282 43.41 -12.16 -6.17
CA GLY A 282 44.16 -11.72 -7.34
C GLY A 282 43.83 -10.30 -7.80
N THR A 283 43.64 -10.13 -9.12
CA THR A 283 43.31 -8.85 -9.75
C THR A 283 41.83 -8.70 -9.94
N ALA A 284 41.29 -7.50 -9.62
CA ALA A 284 39.95 -7.10 -9.96
C ALA A 284 39.97 -6.23 -11.24
N HIS A 285 39.48 -6.77 -12.36
CA HIS A 285 39.33 -6.08 -13.64
C HIS A 285 37.94 -5.45 -13.71
N LEU A 286 37.86 -4.13 -13.65
CA LEU A 286 36.55 -3.41 -13.58
C LEU A 286 35.98 -3.06 -14.95
N ASN A 287 36.80 -2.94 -15.99
CA ASN A 287 36.47 -2.82 -17.43
C ASN A 287 35.31 -1.83 -17.76
N GLY A 288 35.19 -0.74 -17.02
CA GLY A 288 34.10 0.21 -17.23
C GLY A 288 32.69 -0.31 -16.91
N SER A 289 32.57 -1.30 -16.04
CA SER A 289 31.31 -1.82 -15.55
C SER A 289 30.51 -0.79 -14.72
N THR A 290 29.30 -1.14 -14.29
CA THR A 290 28.45 -0.28 -13.48
C THR A 290 28.55 -0.67 -12.00
N LEU A 291 28.72 0.32 -11.12
CA LEU A 291 28.49 0.17 -9.68
C LEU A 291 27.08 0.68 -9.33
N ALA A 292 26.21 -0.19 -8.91
CA ALA A 292 24.87 0.14 -8.42
C ALA A 292 24.85 0.06 -6.89
N ILE A 293 24.64 1.19 -6.22
CA ILE A 293 24.66 1.25 -4.77
C ILE A 293 23.26 1.09 -4.23
N ASN A 294 23.02 0.02 -3.48
CA ASN A 294 21.77 -0.31 -2.84
C ASN A 294 21.89 0.04 -1.35
N ALA A 295 21.34 1.19 -0.98
CA ALA A 295 21.39 1.63 0.40
C ALA A 295 20.17 1.11 1.18
N SER A 296 20.42 0.45 2.32
CA SER A 296 19.34 0.03 3.22
C SER A 296 18.63 1.24 3.83
N SER A 297 17.34 1.09 4.17
CA SER A 297 16.62 2.17 4.86
C SER A 297 17.31 2.51 6.20
N GLY A 298 17.52 3.80 6.46
CA GLY A 298 18.18 4.26 7.68
C GLY A 298 18.56 5.73 7.61
N THR A 299 19.10 6.27 8.71
CA THR A 299 19.59 7.65 8.77
C THR A 299 21.08 7.68 8.45
N TYR A 300 21.42 8.00 7.21
CA TYR A 300 22.80 8.16 6.80
C TYR A 300 23.35 9.49 7.31
N PRO A 301 24.59 9.46 7.87
CA PRO A 301 25.32 10.69 8.11
C PRO A 301 25.54 11.45 6.79
N TRP A 302 25.68 12.73 6.86
CA TRP A 302 25.89 13.55 5.67
C TRP A 302 27.21 13.27 4.94
N LEU A 303 28.11 12.52 5.59
CA LEU A 303 29.34 11.95 5.06
C LEU A 303 29.50 10.54 5.62
N SER A 304 29.52 9.54 4.75
CA SER A 304 29.78 8.13 5.10
C SER A 304 30.83 7.54 4.16
N GLN A 305 31.66 6.64 4.67
CA GLN A 305 32.72 5.96 3.90
C GLN A 305 32.53 4.45 3.99
N TYR A 306 32.73 3.77 2.86
CA TYR A 306 32.60 2.33 2.73
C TYR A 306 33.72 1.80 1.84
N THR A 307 34.16 0.56 2.07
CA THR A 307 34.99 -0.18 1.13
C THR A 307 34.14 -1.02 0.22
N VAL A 308 34.16 -0.77 -1.07
CA VAL A 308 33.40 -1.52 -2.08
C VAL A 308 34.04 -2.86 -2.39
N LEU A 309 35.38 -2.84 -2.53
CA LEU A 309 36.14 -3.98 -2.98
C LEU A 309 37.59 -3.87 -2.47
N ASN A 310 38.12 -5.01 -2.02
CA ASN A 310 39.54 -5.22 -1.76
C ASN A 310 40.10 -6.27 -2.74
N ALA A 311 41.30 -6.04 -3.29
CA ALA A 311 41.92 -6.97 -4.22
C ALA A 311 43.46 -6.98 -4.06
N GLY A 312 44.12 -7.99 -4.61
CA GLY A 312 45.58 -7.96 -4.77
C GLY A 312 46.03 -6.82 -5.68
N ALA A 313 45.25 -6.52 -6.73
CA ALA A 313 45.42 -5.35 -7.59
C ALA A 313 44.05 -4.89 -8.16
N ILE A 314 43.92 -3.59 -8.46
CA ILE A 314 42.77 -3.03 -9.15
C ILE A 314 43.19 -2.62 -10.57
N ASP A 315 42.45 -3.08 -11.58
CA ASP A 315 42.66 -2.72 -12.98
C ASP A 315 41.38 -2.10 -13.54
N GLY A 316 41.49 -0.88 -14.07
CA GLY A 316 40.37 -0.11 -14.60
C GLY A 316 39.54 0.61 -13.55
N THR A 317 38.39 1.12 -13.97
CA THR A 317 37.43 1.88 -13.14
C THR A 317 36.02 1.55 -13.53
N PHE A 318 35.04 1.84 -12.66
CA PHE A 318 33.62 1.84 -13.03
C PHE A 318 33.32 3.03 -13.94
N ALA A 319 32.67 2.79 -15.08
CA ALA A 319 32.24 3.87 -15.99
C ALA A 319 30.99 4.60 -15.49
N LYS A 320 30.17 3.91 -14.68
CA LYS A 320 28.92 4.45 -14.13
C LYS A 320 28.75 4.06 -12.68
N VAL A 321 28.35 5.04 -11.87
CA VAL A 321 27.92 4.83 -10.49
C VAL A 321 26.50 5.29 -10.36
N THR A 322 25.62 4.42 -9.88
CA THR A 322 24.20 4.72 -9.66
C THR A 322 23.85 4.58 -8.19
N SER A 323 22.93 5.44 -7.71
CA SER A 323 22.44 5.42 -6.36
C SER A 323 20.96 5.78 -6.37
N ASP A 324 20.17 5.14 -5.51
CA ASP A 324 18.76 5.45 -5.37
C ASP A 324 18.49 6.71 -4.54
N TYR A 325 19.49 7.21 -3.80
CA TYR A 325 19.30 8.40 -2.97
C TYR A 325 19.15 9.67 -3.80
N ALA A 326 18.11 10.45 -3.47
CA ALA A 326 17.82 11.70 -4.16
C ALA A 326 18.88 12.80 -3.86
N PHE A 327 19.37 12.82 -2.61
CA PHE A 327 20.13 13.95 -2.07
C PHE A 327 21.56 13.60 -1.63
N LEU A 328 21.98 12.36 -1.87
CA LEU A 328 23.35 11.91 -1.59
C LEU A 328 24.00 11.45 -2.89
N THR A 329 25.21 11.89 -3.14
CA THR A 329 26.00 11.46 -4.29
C THR A 329 27.16 10.59 -3.85
N PRO A 330 27.32 9.41 -4.46
CA PRO A 330 28.49 8.55 -4.26
C PRO A 330 29.71 9.10 -5.03
N THR A 331 30.84 9.10 -4.39
CA THR A 331 32.15 9.39 -5.02
C THR A 331 33.09 8.22 -4.74
N LEU A 332 33.80 7.74 -5.76
CA LEU A 332 34.75 6.64 -5.64
C LEU A 332 36.18 7.16 -5.57
N ASN A 333 36.97 6.52 -4.70
CA ASN A 333 38.41 6.65 -4.64
C ASN A 333 39.02 5.30 -4.97
N TYR A 334 39.93 5.29 -5.95
CA TYR A 334 40.64 4.09 -6.40
C TYR A 334 42.05 4.07 -5.84
N ASN A 335 42.32 3.12 -4.97
CA ASN A 335 43.65 2.79 -4.47
C ASN A 335 44.22 1.57 -5.23
N PRO A 336 45.51 1.28 -5.18
CA PRO A 336 46.08 0.12 -5.89
C PRO A 336 45.39 -1.22 -5.54
N THR A 337 44.87 -1.36 -4.33
CA THR A 337 44.28 -2.61 -3.80
C THR A 337 42.89 -2.47 -3.24
N SER A 338 42.26 -1.29 -3.34
CA SER A 338 40.90 -1.08 -2.86
C SER A 338 40.14 -0.06 -3.68
N VAL A 339 38.83 -0.22 -3.72
CA VAL A 339 37.88 0.83 -4.18
C VAL A 339 37.07 1.28 -2.99
N GLU A 340 37.14 2.56 -2.67
CA GLU A 340 36.44 3.18 -1.56
C GLU A 340 35.31 4.06 -2.08
N LEU A 341 34.20 4.04 -1.35
CA LEU A 341 33.00 4.84 -1.62
C LEU A 341 32.85 5.90 -0.53
N THR A 342 32.72 7.14 -0.93
CA THR A 342 32.28 8.24 -0.06
C THR A 342 30.87 8.68 -0.49
N TYR A 343 29.92 8.63 0.43
CA TYR A 343 28.58 9.16 0.26
C TYR A 343 28.52 10.56 0.87
N ALA A 344 28.19 11.57 0.07
CA ALA A 344 28.12 12.96 0.53
C ALA A 344 26.86 13.64 0.01
N ARG A 345 26.40 14.67 0.74
CA ARG A 345 25.31 15.56 0.30
C ARG A 345 25.65 16.15 -1.07
N ASN A 346 24.70 16.02 -2.01
CA ASN A 346 24.79 16.64 -3.34
C ASN A 346 24.17 18.04 -3.37
N ASP A 347 24.30 18.74 -4.50
CA ASP A 347 23.75 20.09 -4.70
C ASP A 347 22.28 20.10 -5.17
N VAL A 348 21.63 18.93 -5.27
CA VAL A 348 20.23 18.83 -5.67
C VAL A 348 19.34 19.47 -4.60
N ALA A 349 18.53 20.44 -4.98
CA ALA A 349 17.62 21.10 -4.05
C ALA A 349 16.44 20.17 -3.69
N PHE A 350 15.93 20.27 -2.47
CA PHE A 350 14.73 19.51 -2.09
C PHE A 350 13.53 19.83 -2.98
N ALA A 351 13.46 21.10 -3.45
CA ALA A 351 12.41 21.57 -4.35
C ALA A 351 12.40 20.88 -5.72
N ASP A 352 13.53 20.31 -6.17
CA ASP A 352 13.61 19.65 -7.48
C ASP A 352 12.82 18.34 -7.52
N TYR A 353 12.50 17.76 -6.35
CA TYR A 353 11.66 16.58 -6.21
C TYR A 353 10.21 16.88 -5.83
N ALA A 354 9.88 18.14 -5.54
CA ALA A 354 8.50 18.51 -5.23
C ALA A 354 7.59 18.34 -6.44
N SER A 355 6.43 17.74 -6.27
CA SER A 355 5.47 17.49 -7.35
C SER A 355 4.37 18.57 -7.43
N SER A 356 4.32 19.48 -6.44
CA SER A 356 3.31 20.54 -6.35
C SER A 356 3.91 21.88 -5.90
N ALA A 357 3.13 22.95 -6.06
CA ALA A 357 3.51 24.27 -5.55
C ALA A 357 3.61 24.29 -4.00
N ASN A 358 2.74 23.54 -3.30
CA ASN A 358 2.78 23.37 -1.86
C ASN A 358 4.04 22.63 -1.42
N GLY A 359 4.38 21.53 -2.10
CA GLY A 359 5.61 20.79 -1.87
C GLY A 359 6.86 21.63 -2.12
N THR A 360 6.89 22.40 -3.22
CA THR A 360 7.99 23.32 -3.52
C THR A 360 8.18 24.36 -2.42
N SER A 361 7.10 24.97 -1.93
CA SER A 361 7.13 25.94 -0.84
C SER A 361 7.66 25.33 0.46
N ALA A 362 7.20 24.13 0.80
CA ALA A 362 7.67 23.38 1.97
C ALA A 362 9.16 22.97 1.85
N ALA A 363 9.58 22.53 0.66
CA ALA A 363 10.98 22.14 0.38
C ALA A 363 11.96 23.30 0.59
N ILE A 364 11.56 24.54 0.22
CA ILE A 364 12.34 25.75 0.49
C ILE A 364 12.47 25.96 2.00
N GLY A 365 11.39 25.79 2.76
CA GLY A 365 11.39 25.87 4.22
C GLY A 365 12.29 24.81 4.86
N LEU A 366 12.23 23.56 4.37
CA LEU A 366 13.01 22.42 4.82
C LEU A 366 14.52 22.62 4.59
N SER A 367 14.92 23.22 3.45
CA SER A 367 16.33 23.45 3.14
C SER A 367 17.03 24.40 4.12
N GLN A 368 16.28 25.25 4.84
CA GLN A 368 16.82 26.15 5.85
C GLN A 368 17.04 25.48 7.22
N LEU A 369 16.55 24.27 7.44
CA LEU A 369 16.75 23.54 8.70
C LEU A 369 18.19 23.12 8.95
N LYS A 370 18.99 22.92 7.88
CA LYS A 370 20.40 22.51 7.89
C LYS A 370 20.66 21.12 8.48
N ALA A 371 21.87 20.63 8.25
CA ALA A 371 22.35 19.36 8.75
C ALA A 371 22.30 19.28 10.28
N GLY A 372 21.96 18.12 10.83
CA GLY A 372 21.77 17.90 12.27
C GLY A 372 20.31 18.03 12.74
N ASN A 373 19.44 18.67 11.96
CA ASN A 373 18.01 18.66 12.23
C ASN A 373 17.41 17.29 11.84
N ALA A 374 16.59 16.68 12.71
CA ALA A 374 16.03 15.35 12.49
C ALA A 374 15.22 15.24 11.20
N LEU A 375 14.43 16.28 10.90
CA LEU A 375 13.60 16.31 9.69
C LEU A 375 14.42 16.47 8.41
N TYR A 376 15.43 17.36 8.44
CA TYR A 376 16.37 17.55 7.35
C TYR A 376 17.11 16.24 7.04
N ASN A 377 17.63 15.56 8.08
CA ASN A 377 18.34 14.29 7.93
C ASN A 377 17.43 13.17 7.42
N ALA A 378 16.17 13.11 7.91
CA ALA A 378 15.20 12.14 7.41
C ALA A 378 14.91 12.32 5.90
N LEU A 379 14.81 13.57 5.44
CA LEU A 379 14.60 13.88 4.03
C LEU A 379 15.81 13.53 3.17
N LEU A 380 17.04 13.76 3.68
CA LEU A 380 18.26 13.35 2.99
C LEU A 380 18.30 11.84 2.67
N ASN A 381 17.62 11.04 3.48
CA ASN A 381 17.59 9.58 3.36
C ASN A 381 16.46 9.08 2.44
N THR A 382 15.78 9.97 1.72
CA THR A 382 14.79 9.58 0.72
C THR A 382 15.47 9.22 -0.59
N ASN A 383 14.90 8.24 -1.29
CA ASN A 383 15.33 7.89 -2.64
C ASN A 383 14.59 8.73 -3.70
N THR A 384 15.00 8.61 -4.94
CA THR A 384 14.41 9.35 -6.08
C THR A 384 12.92 9.09 -6.28
N GLN A 385 12.42 7.94 -5.84
CA GLN A 385 10.99 7.58 -5.94
C GLN A 385 10.16 8.11 -4.77
N THR A 386 10.75 8.26 -3.58
CA THR A 386 10.03 8.59 -2.35
C THR A 386 10.19 10.05 -1.91
N ALA A 387 11.23 10.75 -2.40
CA ALA A 387 11.54 12.12 -2.01
C ALA A 387 10.37 13.09 -2.25
N GLY A 388 9.74 13.03 -3.43
CA GLY A 388 8.58 13.86 -3.75
C GLY A 388 7.41 13.64 -2.79
N ALA A 389 7.01 12.39 -2.57
CA ALA A 389 5.93 12.05 -1.65
C ALA A 389 6.23 12.45 -0.20
N ALA A 390 7.49 12.34 0.25
CA ALA A 390 7.91 12.81 1.57
C ALA A 390 7.74 14.32 1.71
N ILE A 391 8.16 15.10 0.71
CA ILE A 391 8.03 16.56 0.69
C ILE A 391 6.55 16.97 0.73
N GLU A 392 5.69 16.30 -0.07
CA GLU A 392 4.25 16.58 -0.06
C GLU A 392 3.62 16.30 1.31
N GLN A 393 3.95 15.20 1.98
CA GLN A 393 3.46 14.90 3.33
C GLN A 393 3.94 15.94 4.35
N LEU A 394 5.19 16.43 4.23
CA LEU A 394 5.77 17.44 5.10
C LEU A 394 5.16 18.82 4.87
N SER A 395 4.62 19.10 3.69
CA SER A 395 4.00 20.40 3.38
C SER A 395 2.83 20.73 4.33
N GLY A 396 2.12 19.72 4.86
CA GLY A 396 0.96 19.93 5.74
C GLY A 396 -0.16 20.75 5.10
N SER A 397 -0.27 20.69 3.79
CA SER A 397 -1.18 21.51 2.98
C SER A 397 -2.66 21.27 3.30
N SER A 398 -3.02 20.11 3.86
CA SER A 398 -4.37 19.80 4.34
C SER A 398 -4.87 20.79 5.42
N ASN A 399 -3.96 21.40 6.19
CA ASN A 399 -4.31 22.43 7.19
C ASN A 399 -4.99 23.65 6.55
N ALA A 400 -4.65 24.00 5.31
CA ALA A 400 -5.27 25.09 4.58
C ALA A 400 -6.71 24.76 4.14
N SER A 401 -7.05 23.51 3.90
CA SER A 401 -8.38 23.07 3.47
C SER A 401 -9.42 23.03 4.59
N LEU A 402 -9.00 23.10 5.88
CA LEU A 402 -9.89 23.06 7.04
C LEU A 402 -10.90 24.23 7.04
N SER A 403 -10.53 25.41 6.53
CA SER A 403 -11.42 26.55 6.41
C SER A 403 -12.57 26.28 5.45
N SER A 404 -12.29 25.78 4.26
CA SER A 404 -13.30 25.44 3.26
C SER A 404 -14.24 24.33 3.75
N ALA A 405 -13.70 23.32 4.44
CA ALA A 405 -14.49 22.29 5.08
C ALA A 405 -15.43 22.84 6.17
N THR A 406 -14.91 23.70 7.05
CA THR A 406 -15.70 24.31 8.13
C THR A 406 -16.80 25.22 7.59
N LEU A 407 -16.51 26.04 6.56
CA LEU A 407 -17.52 26.87 5.89
C LEU A 407 -18.61 26.03 5.23
N GLY A 408 -18.26 24.93 4.58
CA GLY A 408 -19.21 23.98 4.02
C GLY A 408 -20.16 23.36 5.07
N ALA A 409 -19.62 22.99 6.23
CA ALA A 409 -20.40 22.48 7.35
C ALA A 409 -21.31 23.56 7.96
N THR A 410 -20.81 24.79 8.12
CA THR A 410 -21.53 25.91 8.74
C THR A 410 -22.68 26.42 7.86
N SER A 411 -22.60 26.25 6.53
CA SER A 411 -23.66 26.62 5.60
C SER A 411 -25.00 25.95 5.92
N GLN A 412 -24.99 24.79 6.58
CA GLN A 412 -26.19 24.08 7.02
C GLN A 412 -27.01 24.89 8.04
N VAL A 413 -26.39 25.74 8.83
CA VAL A 413 -27.10 26.63 9.78
C VAL A 413 -27.87 27.72 9.02
N GLY A 414 -27.27 28.27 7.96
CA GLY A 414 -27.96 29.22 7.07
C GLY A 414 -29.16 28.53 6.35
N ASN A 415 -28.97 27.33 5.85
CA ASN A 415 -30.03 26.53 5.24
C ASN A 415 -31.15 26.24 6.25
N SER A 416 -30.82 25.98 7.51
CA SER A 416 -31.82 25.78 8.58
C SER A 416 -32.67 27.03 8.81
N MET A 417 -32.06 28.23 8.82
CA MET A 417 -32.81 29.50 8.91
C MET A 417 -33.70 29.71 7.71
N LEU A 418 -33.21 29.48 6.50
CA LEU A 418 -33.99 29.58 5.27
C LEU A 418 -35.19 28.59 5.28
N ALA A 419 -34.93 27.33 5.61
CA ALA A 419 -35.97 26.30 5.70
C ALA A 419 -37.08 26.67 6.72
N ALA A 420 -36.68 27.22 7.89
CA ALA A 420 -37.60 27.70 8.88
C ALA A 420 -38.45 28.88 8.37
N MET A 421 -37.90 29.81 7.63
CA MET A 421 -38.63 30.94 7.03
C MET A 421 -39.47 30.54 5.83
N GLN A 422 -39.03 29.60 5.01
CA GLN A 422 -39.77 29.08 3.85
C GLN A 422 -40.99 28.30 4.25
N SER A 423 -40.95 27.55 5.36
CA SER A 423 -42.11 26.85 5.90
C SER A 423 -43.27 27.80 6.30
N LEU A 424 -42.95 29.07 6.62
CA LEU A 424 -43.93 30.13 6.87
C LEU A 424 -44.54 30.68 5.57
N GLY A 425 -43.79 30.76 4.47
CA GLY A 425 -44.25 31.30 3.19
C GLY A 425 -45.09 30.35 2.34
N ALA A 426 -44.96 29.04 2.55
CA ALA A 426 -45.65 28.02 1.76
C ALA A 426 -47.22 28.14 1.79
N GLY A 427 -47.77 28.83 2.79
CA GLY A 427 -49.21 29.12 2.88
C GLY A 427 -49.63 30.50 2.39
N ALA A 428 -48.68 31.39 1.99
CA ALA A 428 -49.03 32.78 1.65
C ALA A 428 -49.86 32.90 0.34
N GLY A 429 -49.74 31.94 -0.59
CA GLY A 429 -50.52 31.89 -1.81
C GLY A 429 -52.04 31.69 -1.60
N LEU A 430 -52.44 31.21 -0.44
CA LEU A 430 -53.87 31.02 -0.08
C LEU A 430 -54.53 32.32 0.40
N ARG A 431 -53.79 33.33 0.82
CA ARG A 431 -54.37 34.60 1.25
C ARG A 431 -54.82 35.48 0.08
N VAL A 432 -54.19 35.39 -1.08
CA VAL A 432 -54.56 36.24 -2.24
C VAL A 432 -55.91 35.84 -2.82
N ALA A 433 -56.32 34.57 -2.69
CA ALA A 433 -57.61 34.08 -3.18
C ALA A 433 -58.78 34.43 -2.26
N SER A 434 -58.56 34.83 -0.99
CA SER A 434 -59.60 35.13 -0.03
C SER A 434 -60.01 36.61 0.06
N VAL A 435 -59.30 37.51 -0.62
CA VAL A 435 -59.55 38.99 -0.57
C VAL A 435 -60.52 39.45 -1.66
N ALA A 436 -60.99 38.58 -2.56
CA ALA A 436 -61.88 38.95 -3.68
C ALA A 436 -63.37 38.57 -3.49
N SER A 437 -63.83 38.38 -2.25
CA SER A 437 -65.28 38.23 -2.02
C SER A 437 -65.77 39.07 -0.82
N ASP A 438 -66.43 40.16 -1.10
CA ASP A 438 -67.29 40.91 -0.17
C ASP A 438 -68.45 40.00 0.30
N THR A 439 -68.21 39.13 1.31
CA THR A 439 -69.25 38.44 2.03
C THR A 439 -68.90 38.28 3.51
N PRO A 440 -69.87 38.45 4.42
CA PRO A 440 -69.65 38.60 5.84
C PRO A 440 -69.10 37.33 6.50
N ALA A 441 -68.39 37.51 7.52
CA ALA A 441 -67.72 36.68 8.55
C ALA A 441 -68.12 35.19 8.78
N LEU A 442 -68.94 34.55 7.97
CA LEU A 442 -69.35 33.14 8.10
C LEU A 442 -68.60 32.16 7.19
N ALA A 443 -67.77 32.69 6.26
CA ALA A 443 -67.02 31.84 5.33
C ALA A 443 -65.62 31.39 5.85
N ALA A 444 -65.25 31.74 7.06
CA ALA A 444 -63.98 31.36 7.66
C ALA A 444 -63.90 29.91 8.17
N THR A 445 -64.95 29.14 8.04
CA THR A 445 -65.04 27.76 8.57
C THR A 445 -64.69 26.67 7.56
N GLY A 446 -64.30 27.01 6.32
CA GLY A 446 -64.06 26.05 5.24
C GLY A 446 -62.62 25.62 4.99
N LEU A 447 -61.62 26.24 5.62
CA LEU A 447 -60.23 25.81 5.49
C LEU A 447 -59.90 24.79 6.58
N PRO A 448 -59.26 23.71 6.20
CA PRO A 448 -58.90 22.64 7.12
C PRO A 448 -57.95 23.13 8.23
N PRO A 449 -58.03 22.56 9.44
CA PRO A 449 -57.22 23.02 10.59
C PRO A 449 -55.70 23.05 10.39
N GLY A 450 -55.13 22.17 9.56
CA GLY A 450 -53.71 22.10 9.27
C GLY A 450 -53.19 23.24 8.37
N VAL A 451 -54.04 23.85 7.52
CA VAL A 451 -53.65 24.95 6.62
C VAL A 451 -53.69 26.30 7.33
N ARG A 452 -54.47 26.43 8.39
CA ARG A 452 -54.61 27.66 9.15
C ARG A 452 -53.37 28.02 9.97
N ASN A 453 -52.50 27.04 10.29
CA ASN A 453 -51.53 27.21 11.37
C ASN A 453 -50.11 27.57 10.94
N LEU A 454 -49.70 27.27 9.72
CA LEU A 454 -48.44 27.81 9.18
C LEU A 454 -48.51 29.32 8.93
N ASN A 455 -49.75 29.88 8.82
CA ASN A 455 -50.03 31.28 8.56
C ASN A 455 -51.18 31.83 9.44
N ASP A 456 -51.45 31.27 10.61
CA ASP A 456 -52.41 31.86 11.52
C ASP A 456 -51.92 33.24 11.95
N PRO A 457 -52.59 34.34 11.54
CA PRO A 457 -52.22 35.67 11.99
C PRO A 457 -52.37 35.83 13.51
N ASN A 458 -53.02 34.89 14.19
CA ASN A 458 -53.17 34.87 15.63
C ASN A 458 -52.13 33.98 16.34
N ALA A 459 -51.32 33.20 15.61
CA ALA A 459 -50.20 32.48 16.20
C ALA A 459 -49.05 33.49 16.47
N GLN A 460 -48.94 33.92 17.72
CA GLN A 460 -47.95 34.92 18.11
C GLN A 460 -46.52 34.38 18.10
N GLY A 461 -46.33 33.06 18.36
CA GLY A 461 -45.03 32.44 18.42
C GLY A 461 -44.94 31.12 17.74
N ARG A 462 -43.72 30.72 17.38
CA ARG A 462 -43.39 29.37 16.88
C ARG A 462 -42.05 28.94 17.47
N LEU A 463 -41.98 27.69 17.90
CA LEU A 463 -40.77 26.99 18.25
C LEU A 463 -40.49 25.93 17.20
N TRP A 464 -39.26 25.77 16.80
CA TRP A 464 -38.85 24.72 15.86
C TRP A 464 -37.52 24.09 16.26
N LEU A 465 -37.37 22.80 15.98
CA LEU A 465 -36.20 22.00 16.20
C LEU A 465 -35.81 21.32 14.88
N GLN A 466 -34.54 21.38 14.51
CA GLN A 466 -34.03 20.70 13.35
C GLN A 466 -32.81 19.85 13.73
N GLY A 467 -32.82 18.55 13.33
CA GLY A 467 -31.67 17.70 13.29
C GLY A 467 -30.95 17.86 11.96
N LEU A 468 -29.62 17.97 12.01
CA LEU A 468 -28.76 18.19 10.85
C LEU A 468 -27.88 16.97 10.63
N GLY A 469 -27.78 16.51 9.38
CA GLY A 469 -26.76 15.59 8.94
C GLY A 469 -26.23 16.02 7.58
N SER A 470 -24.91 16.11 7.37
CA SER A 470 -24.36 16.38 6.04
C SER A 470 -23.10 15.58 5.76
N TYR A 471 -22.88 15.34 4.47
CA TYR A 471 -21.67 14.79 3.91
C TYR A 471 -21.16 15.73 2.82
N GLY A 472 -19.91 16.13 2.94
CA GLY A 472 -19.23 16.98 1.96
C GLY A 472 -17.93 16.33 1.48
N ARG A 473 -17.54 16.70 0.26
CA ARG A 473 -16.26 16.35 -0.35
C ARG A 473 -15.69 17.56 -1.05
N LEU A 474 -14.39 17.77 -0.87
CA LEU A 474 -13.56 18.71 -1.61
C LEU A 474 -12.54 17.89 -2.38
N ASP A 475 -12.49 18.05 -3.69
CA ASP A 475 -11.50 17.36 -4.51
C ASP A 475 -10.11 17.97 -4.29
N GLY A 476 -9.09 17.13 -4.32
CA GLY A 476 -7.71 17.52 -4.06
C GLY A 476 -7.17 18.45 -5.15
N ALA A 477 -6.37 19.44 -4.75
CA ALA A 477 -5.68 20.37 -5.64
C ALA A 477 -4.35 20.81 -5.02
N HIS A 478 -3.41 21.29 -5.84
CA HIS A 478 -2.11 21.86 -5.37
C HIS A 478 -1.26 20.89 -4.53
N GLY A 479 -1.41 19.55 -4.73
CA GLY A 479 -0.74 18.52 -3.93
C GLY A 479 -1.54 18.07 -2.70
N ASN A 480 -2.75 18.63 -2.46
CA ASN A 480 -3.65 18.11 -1.45
C ASN A 480 -4.37 16.86 -1.94
N SER A 481 -4.62 15.94 -1.04
CA SER A 481 -5.56 14.85 -1.24
C SER A 481 -7.00 15.35 -1.11
N ASP A 482 -7.94 14.56 -1.62
CA ASP A 482 -9.36 14.79 -1.39
C ASP A 482 -9.64 14.89 0.12
N LEU A 483 -10.55 15.78 0.48
CA LEU A 483 -11.01 15.94 1.84
C LEU A 483 -12.50 15.65 1.94
N THR A 484 -12.88 14.79 2.85
CA THR A 484 -14.28 14.48 3.16
C THR A 484 -14.65 15.02 4.52
N GLN A 485 -15.90 15.45 4.67
CA GLN A 485 -16.44 15.96 5.92
C GLN A 485 -17.80 15.32 6.21
N ARG A 486 -18.06 15.00 7.47
CA ARG A 486 -19.33 14.47 7.96
C ARG A 486 -19.78 15.27 9.16
N THR A 487 -20.90 15.98 9.00
CA THR A 487 -21.46 16.81 10.05
C THR A 487 -22.75 16.20 10.59
N LYS A 488 -22.89 16.24 11.91
CA LYS A 488 -24.12 15.91 12.62
C LYS A 488 -24.36 16.90 13.73
N GLY A 489 -25.63 17.26 13.95
CA GLY A 489 -25.96 18.26 14.94
C GLY A 489 -27.44 18.55 15.05
N GLY A 490 -27.75 19.63 15.76
CA GLY A 490 -29.11 20.12 15.92
C GLY A 490 -29.18 21.61 16.17
N VAL A 491 -30.25 22.21 15.71
CA VAL A 491 -30.56 23.64 15.87
C VAL A 491 -31.96 23.78 16.43
N LEU A 492 -32.11 24.61 17.45
CA LEU A 492 -33.39 25.02 18.05
C LEU A 492 -33.58 26.49 17.75
N GLY A 493 -34.76 26.86 17.30
CA GLY A 493 -35.11 28.25 17.07
C GLY A 493 -36.54 28.61 17.51
N ALA A 494 -36.72 29.88 17.71
CA ALA A 494 -38.03 30.46 18.03
C ALA A 494 -38.24 31.77 17.27
N ASP A 495 -39.48 32.01 16.83
CA ASP A 495 -39.83 33.24 16.14
C ASP A 495 -41.21 33.76 16.54
N TRP A 496 -41.39 35.07 16.41
CA TRP A 496 -42.59 35.79 16.79
C TRP A 496 -43.02 36.77 15.69
N ALA A 497 -44.33 36.91 15.52
CA ALA A 497 -44.91 37.95 14.69
C ALA A 497 -44.79 39.33 15.41
N LEU A 498 -44.11 40.28 14.78
CA LEU A 498 -44.00 41.66 15.29
C LEU A 498 -45.09 42.54 14.72
N THR A 499 -45.43 42.33 13.47
CA THR A 499 -46.54 43.02 12.77
C THR A 499 -47.23 42.02 11.85
N SER A 500 -48.26 42.46 11.13
CA SER A 500 -48.89 41.67 10.09
C SER A 500 -47.97 41.15 9.01
N ASP A 501 -46.87 41.87 8.75
CA ASP A 501 -45.93 41.60 7.64
C ASP A 501 -44.59 41.09 8.10
N TRP A 502 -44.16 41.40 9.34
CA TRP A 502 -42.85 41.06 9.86
C TRP A 502 -42.89 39.97 10.93
N ARG A 503 -42.01 39.01 10.79
CA ARG A 503 -41.74 38.01 11.82
C ARG A 503 -40.23 37.95 12.06
N MET A 504 -39.78 37.87 13.31
CA MET A 504 -38.40 37.77 13.69
C MET A 504 -38.16 36.56 14.57
N GLY A 505 -36.96 35.98 14.46
CA GLY A 505 -36.58 34.80 15.23
C GLY A 505 -35.09 34.77 15.59
N VAL A 506 -34.80 33.93 16.55
CA VAL A 506 -33.47 33.57 17.00
C VAL A 506 -33.25 32.08 16.98
N LEU A 507 -32.01 31.66 16.91
CA LEU A 507 -31.66 30.26 17.00
C LEU A 507 -30.37 30.03 17.79
N GLY A 508 -30.25 28.84 18.34
CA GLY A 508 -29.04 28.30 18.91
C GLY A 508 -28.87 26.84 18.50
N GLY A 509 -27.62 26.39 18.38
CA GLY A 509 -27.38 25.04 17.94
C GLY A 509 -25.98 24.52 18.28
N TYR A 510 -25.79 23.25 18.03
CA TYR A 510 -24.50 22.58 18.18
C TYR A 510 -24.34 21.54 17.07
N SER A 511 -23.12 21.45 16.53
CA SER A 511 -22.74 20.43 15.57
C SER A 511 -21.35 19.88 15.80
N LYS A 512 -21.14 18.65 15.36
CA LYS A 512 -19.83 17.99 15.30
C LYS A 512 -19.58 17.61 13.85
N THR A 513 -18.39 17.99 13.34
CA THR A 513 -17.91 17.67 12.01
C THR A 513 -16.65 16.84 12.13
N ASP A 514 -16.67 15.62 11.59
CA ASP A 514 -15.49 14.80 11.39
C ASP A 514 -14.93 15.09 9.99
N VAL A 515 -13.62 15.29 9.89
CA VAL A 515 -12.90 15.67 8.66
C VAL A 515 -11.83 14.61 8.41
N ASP A 516 -11.82 14.04 7.22
CA ASP A 516 -10.88 12.99 6.81
C ASP A 516 -10.24 13.33 5.46
N SER A 517 -8.93 13.18 5.38
CA SER A 517 -8.13 13.26 4.15
C SER A 517 -6.99 12.26 4.21
N SER A 518 -6.39 11.90 3.07
CA SER A 518 -5.20 11.05 3.09
C SER A 518 -4.08 11.71 3.91
N GLY A 519 -3.69 11.08 5.01
CA GLY A 519 -2.65 11.57 5.92
C GLY A 519 -3.11 12.62 6.94
N MET A 520 -4.40 12.98 7.01
CA MET A 520 -4.94 13.88 8.05
C MET A 520 -6.37 13.49 8.43
N ASP A 521 -6.62 13.39 9.72
CA ASP A 521 -7.95 13.30 10.32
C ASP A 521 -8.14 14.41 11.36
N GLY A 522 -9.39 14.81 11.58
CA GLY A 522 -9.70 15.86 12.55
C GLY A 522 -11.18 15.92 12.91
N THR A 523 -11.47 16.64 13.97
CA THR A 523 -12.84 16.87 14.45
C THR A 523 -13.04 18.35 14.76
N VAL A 524 -14.19 18.91 14.37
CA VAL A 524 -14.58 20.28 14.67
C VAL A 524 -15.90 20.28 15.44
N ASN A 525 -15.87 20.72 16.67
CA ASN A 525 -17.05 20.93 17.51
C ASN A 525 -17.47 22.39 17.42
N SER A 526 -18.72 22.66 17.05
CA SER A 526 -19.21 23.98 16.74
C SER A 526 -20.49 24.32 17.52
N TRP A 527 -20.53 25.48 18.13
CA TRP A 527 -21.76 26.07 18.63
C TRP A 527 -22.21 27.20 17.71
N HIS A 528 -23.52 27.39 17.61
CA HIS A 528 -24.15 28.32 16.68
C HIS A 528 -25.12 29.22 17.41
N ALA A 529 -25.15 30.51 17.06
CA ALA A 529 -26.17 31.45 17.48
C ALA A 529 -26.54 32.34 16.29
N GLY A 530 -27.81 32.61 16.09
CA GLY A 530 -28.25 33.39 14.94
C GLY A 530 -29.57 34.09 15.17
N ALA A 531 -29.85 35.04 14.29
CA ALA A 531 -31.12 35.77 14.22
C ALA A 531 -31.58 35.88 12.78
N TYR A 532 -32.87 35.87 12.56
CA TYR A 532 -33.46 35.96 11.24
C TYR A 532 -34.75 36.80 11.26
N ALA A 533 -35.14 37.31 10.11
CA ALA A 533 -36.35 38.04 9.92
C ALA A 533 -36.97 37.73 8.56
N ILE A 534 -38.29 37.61 8.50
CA ILE A 534 -39.04 37.52 7.26
C ILE A 534 -40.07 38.64 7.19
N ARG A 535 -40.14 39.28 6.04
CA ARG A 535 -41.23 40.20 5.68
C ARG A 535 -42.00 39.61 4.52
N GLN A 536 -43.30 39.47 4.70
CA GLN A 536 -44.23 39.03 3.64
C GLN A 536 -45.14 40.20 3.31
N SER A 537 -45.09 40.71 2.08
CA SER A 537 -45.94 41.77 1.59
C SER A 537 -46.59 41.35 0.27
N GLY A 538 -47.80 40.85 0.34
CA GLY A 538 -48.47 40.22 -0.81
C GLY A 538 -47.71 39.01 -1.34
N ALA A 539 -47.35 39.01 -2.61
CA ALA A 539 -46.56 37.95 -3.24
C ALA A 539 -45.05 38.04 -2.96
N LEU A 540 -44.59 39.18 -2.40
CA LEU A 540 -43.15 39.43 -2.19
C LEU A 540 -42.75 38.99 -0.77
N ALA A 541 -41.70 38.14 -0.70
CA ALA A 541 -41.07 37.73 0.55
C ALA A 541 -39.64 38.23 0.59
N LEU A 542 -39.25 38.91 1.67
CA LEU A 542 -37.87 39.25 2.00
C LEU A 542 -37.48 38.43 3.22
N ARG A 543 -36.41 37.63 3.06
CA ARG A 543 -35.83 36.78 4.13
C ARG A 543 -34.42 37.23 4.44
N LEU A 544 -34.14 37.57 5.70
CA LEU A 544 -32.87 38.02 6.19
C LEU A 544 -32.39 37.07 7.28
N GLY A 545 -31.11 36.76 7.29
CA GLY A 545 -30.51 35.95 8.35
C GLY A 545 -29.06 36.31 8.60
N ALA A 546 -28.65 36.15 9.86
CA ALA A 546 -27.27 36.27 10.27
C ALA A 546 -26.98 35.28 11.39
N ALA A 547 -25.82 34.62 11.34
CA ALA A 547 -25.37 33.72 12.37
C ALA A 547 -23.88 33.89 12.66
N TYR A 548 -23.52 33.61 13.89
CA TYR A 548 -22.17 33.47 14.39
C TYR A 548 -21.97 32.04 14.88
N SER A 549 -20.82 31.43 14.56
CA SER A 549 -20.44 30.13 15.06
C SER A 549 -19.02 30.14 15.61
N GLY A 550 -18.85 29.55 16.78
CA GLY A 550 -17.53 29.31 17.38
C GLY A 550 -17.15 27.83 17.22
N HIS A 551 -15.91 27.58 16.87
CA HIS A 551 -15.38 26.27 16.51
C HIS A 551 -14.18 25.91 17.37
N ASN A 552 -14.19 24.71 17.93
CA ASN A 552 -13.05 24.07 18.56
C ASN A 552 -12.66 22.85 17.70
N GLY A 553 -11.51 22.94 17.03
CA GLY A 553 -11.02 21.92 16.13
C GLY A 553 -9.79 21.21 16.67
N ASP A 554 -9.69 19.92 16.40
CA ASP A 554 -8.47 19.14 16.50
C ASP A 554 -8.10 18.56 15.14
N SER A 555 -6.80 18.44 14.88
CA SER A 555 -6.25 17.82 13.69
C SER A 555 -5.11 16.88 14.05
N LYS A 556 -4.98 15.78 13.29
CA LYS A 556 -3.93 14.80 13.43
C LYS A 556 -3.40 14.48 12.04
N ARG A 557 -2.11 14.73 11.83
CA ARG A 557 -1.43 14.36 10.58
C ARG A 557 -0.62 13.08 10.76
N SER A 558 -0.47 12.31 9.70
CA SER A 558 0.43 11.16 9.62
C SER A 558 1.49 11.46 8.57
N VAL A 559 2.76 11.44 8.97
CA VAL A 559 3.91 11.68 8.10
C VAL A 559 4.81 10.46 8.18
N MET A 560 4.89 9.69 7.10
CA MET A 560 5.67 8.45 7.07
C MET A 560 6.42 8.31 5.75
N PHE A 561 7.76 8.18 5.84
CA PHE A 561 8.63 7.87 4.70
C PHE A 561 9.99 7.35 5.19
N ASN A 562 10.55 6.38 4.51
CA ASN A 562 11.93 5.88 4.69
C ASN A 562 12.40 5.76 6.16
N GLY A 563 11.61 5.12 7.02
CA GLY A 563 11.95 4.95 8.45
C GLY A 563 11.63 6.16 9.33
N PHE A 564 11.23 7.29 8.75
CA PHE A 564 10.69 8.43 9.49
C PHE A 564 9.17 8.23 9.72
N SER A 565 8.70 8.44 10.94
CA SER A 565 7.28 8.33 11.29
C SER A 565 6.92 9.30 12.40
N ASP A 566 6.05 10.26 12.07
CA ASP A 566 5.50 11.23 13.01
C ASP A 566 3.98 11.30 12.93
N ARG A 567 3.34 11.67 14.05
CA ARG A 567 1.90 11.92 14.13
C ARG A 567 1.63 13.25 14.83
N PRO A 568 1.92 14.38 14.18
CA PRO A 568 1.65 15.70 14.75
C PRO A 568 0.15 15.91 15.00
N LYS A 569 -0.18 16.54 16.13
CA LYS A 569 -1.53 16.88 16.55
C LYS A 569 -1.61 18.37 16.84
N GLY A 570 -2.68 19.02 16.37
CA GLY A 570 -2.95 20.43 16.61
C GLY A 570 -4.35 20.66 17.13
N ASP A 571 -4.49 21.54 18.12
CA ASP A 571 -5.76 22.03 18.62
C ASP A 571 -5.88 23.52 18.25
N TYR A 572 -7.02 23.93 17.72
CA TYR A 572 -7.23 25.29 17.27
C TYR A 572 -8.62 25.81 17.60
N HIS A 573 -8.72 27.15 17.71
CA HIS A 573 -9.99 27.86 17.79
C HIS A 573 -10.24 28.62 16.49
N ALA A 574 -11.50 28.63 16.09
CA ALA A 574 -11.94 29.39 14.92
C ALA A 574 -13.33 29.96 15.16
N SER A 575 -13.70 30.93 14.36
CA SER A 575 -15.04 31.46 14.30
C SER A 575 -15.50 31.63 12.86
N SER A 576 -16.81 31.59 12.65
CA SER A 576 -17.39 31.93 11.38
C SER A 576 -18.60 32.82 11.54
N GLN A 577 -18.78 33.69 10.59
CA GLN A 577 -19.91 34.63 10.49
C GLN A 577 -20.55 34.38 9.13
N GLN A 578 -21.88 34.37 9.11
CA GLN A 578 -22.63 34.33 7.87
C GLN A 578 -23.83 35.27 7.94
N ALA A 579 -24.13 35.87 6.81
CA ALA A 579 -25.31 36.73 6.65
C ALA A 579 -25.88 36.50 5.24
N PHE A 580 -27.19 36.56 5.10
CA PHE A 580 -27.84 36.46 3.79
C PHE A 580 -29.08 37.33 3.72
N ALA A 581 -29.45 37.70 2.49
CA ALA A 581 -30.69 38.36 2.12
C ALA A 581 -31.28 37.64 0.90
N GLU A 582 -32.49 37.14 1.01
CA GLU A 582 -33.22 36.48 -0.08
C GLU A 582 -34.52 37.22 -0.38
N LEU A 583 -34.74 37.47 -1.66
CA LEU A 583 -35.96 38.01 -2.18
C LEU A 583 -36.68 36.95 -3.01
N GLY A 584 -37.91 36.60 -2.66
CA GLY A 584 -38.75 35.65 -3.39
C GLY A 584 -40.07 36.31 -3.84
N TYR A 585 -40.59 35.87 -4.98
CA TYR A 585 -41.90 36.35 -5.49
C TYR A 585 -42.78 35.16 -5.78
N ALA A 586 -43.89 35.06 -5.02
CA ALA A 586 -44.84 33.96 -5.13
C ALA A 586 -45.69 34.09 -6.39
N LEU A 587 -45.57 33.12 -7.29
CA LEU A 587 -46.41 32.94 -8.47
C LEU A 587 -47.28 31.71 -8.23
N GLY A 588 -48.57 31.88 -8.00
CA GLY A 588 -49.47 30.75 -7.81
C GLY A 588 -50.88 31.18 -7.37
N ASN A 589 -51.84 30.33 -7.68
CA ASN A 589 -53.24 30.52 -7.36
C ASN A 589 -53.76 29.24 -6.68
N GLY A 590 -53.56 29.11 -5.40
CA GLY A 590 -54.14 28.01 -4.65
C GLY A 590 -53.15 26.91 -4.23
N ARG A 591 -53.25 25.67 -4.73
CA ARG A 591 -52.50 24.52 -4.20
C ARG A 591 -51.04 24.43 -4.67
N LEU A 592 -50.74 24.96 -5.86
CA LEU A 592 -49.38 24.98 -6.42
C LEU A 592 -48.81 26.41 -6.32
N ASN A 593 -47.64 26.53 -5.72
CA ASN A 593 -46.88 27.77 -5.63
C ASN A 593 -45.52 27.61 -6.31
N ALA A 594 -45.16 28.53 -7.20
CA ALA A 594 -43.83 28.67 -7.79
C ALA A 594 -43.25 30.01 -7.30
N GLU A 595 -42.05 30.00 -6.79
CA GLU A 595 -41.37 31.18 -6.24
C GLU A 595 -39.98 31.31 -6.88
N PRO A 596 -39.81 32.15 -7.92
CA PRO A 596 -38.48 32.61 -8.29
C PRO A 596 -37.88 33.40 -7.16
N PHE A 597 -36.59 33.19 -6.90
CA PHE A 597 -35.88 33.86 -5.84
C PHE A 597 -34.46 34.30 -6.26
N ALA A 598 -33.96 35.33 -5.57
CA ALA A 598 -32.60 35.78 -5.62
C ALA A 598 -32.07 35.90 -4.20
N ASN A 599 -30.94 35.26 -3.94
CA ASN A 599 -30.27 35.27 -2.63
C ASN A 599 -28.89 35.90 -2.77
N LEU A 600 -28.49 36.72 -1.82
CA LEU A 600 -27.14 37.23 -1.63
C LEU A 600 -26.64 36.75 -0.27
N GLY A 601 -25.46 36.13 -0.24
CA GLY A 601 -24.84 35.61 0.97
C GLY A 601 -23.43 36.12 1.17
N TYR A 602 -23.06 36.26 2.42
CA TYR A 602 -21.70 36.56 2.86
C TYR A 602 -21.30 35.55 3.94
N GLN A 603 -20.07 35.04 3.85
CA GLN A 603 -19.48 34.14 4.85
C GLN A 603 -18.06 34.60 5.13
N ARG A 604 -17.66 34.64 6.42
CA ARG A 604 -16.30 34.87 6.87
C ARG A 604 -15.90 33.79 7.86
N TYR A 605 -14.72 33.24 7.66
CA TYR A 605 -14.06 32.31 8.55
C TYR A 605 -12.77 32.93 9.07
N GLU A 606 -12.48 32.77 10.35
CA GLU A 606 -11.26 33.21 10.99
C GLU A 606 -10.80 32.16 11.97
N ARG A 607 -9.56 31.68 11.78
CA ARG A 607 -8.90 30.70 12.65
C ARG A 607 -7.67 31.34 13.27
N ASP A 608 -7.51 31.17 14.58
CA ASP A 608 -6.33 31.61 15.31
C ASP A 608 -5.09 30.81 14.89
N SER A 609 -3.91 31.36 15.14
CA SER A 609 -2.66 30.63 14.99
C SER A 609 -2.56 29.50 16.03
N TYR A 610 -1.95 28.40 15.65
CA TYR A 610 -1.71 27.28 16.56
C TYR A 610 -0.44 26.52 16.19
N SER A 611 0.05 25.67 17.10
CA SER A 611 1.21 24.80 16.84
C SER A 611 0.82 23.36 17.07
N GLU A 612 1.19 22.52 16.12
CA GLU A 612 1.13 21.07 16.27
C GLU A 612 2.16 20.59 17.29
N LYS A 613 1.92 19.42 17.89
CA LYS A 613 2.78 18.73 18.84
C LYS A 613 2.90 17.26 18.45
N GLY A 614 4.00 16.61 18.80
CA GLY A 614 4.15 15.16 18.61
C GLY A 614 5.03 14.78 17.44
N GLY A 615 6.19 15.40 17.31
CA GLY A 615 7.24 14.98 16.40
C GLY A 615 8.00 16.10 15.72
N ALA A 616 9.00 15.76 14.95
CA ALA A 616 9.86 16.68 14.21
C ALA A 616 9.11 17.37 13.04
N ALA A 617 8.10 16.69 12.48
CA ALA A 617 7.26 17.20 11.40
C ALA A 617 6.14 18.16 11.87
N ALA A 618 6.11 18.52 13.15
CA ALA A 618 5.13 19.46 13.69
C ALA A 618 5.29 20.85 13.08
N LEU A 619 4.15 21.49 12.77
CA LEU A 619 4.06 22.81 12.15
C LEU A 619 3.52 23.84 13.13
N HIS A 620 4.00 25.04 13.05
CA HIS A 620 3.32 26.23 13.49
C HIS A 620 2.50 26.78 12.33
N ILE A 621 1.21 26.95 12.52
CA ILE A 621 0.28 27.39 11.50
C ILE A 621 -0.22 28.78 11.88
N ASP A 622 -0.01 29.75 11.00
CA ASP A 622 -0.43 31.12 11.23
C ASP A 622 -1.96 31.27 11.17
N LYS A 623 -2.44 32.41 11.68
CA LYS A 623 -3.84 32.83 11.57
C LYS A 623 -4.29 32.78 10.12
N GLN A 624 -5.52 32.29 9.89
CA GLN A 624 -6.15 32.22 8.57
C GLN A 624 -7.48 32.96 8.56
N THR A 625 -7.72 33.73 7.51
CA THR A 625 -9.01 34.35 7.24
C THR A 625 -9.45 34.04 5.83
N GLN A 626 -10.73 33.72 5.63
CA GLN A 626 -11.34 33.47 4.33
C GLN A 626 -12.70 34.18 4.27
N ASP A 627 -12.88 35.01 3.26
CA ASP A 627 -14.11 35.78 3.04
C ASP A 627 -14.74 35.37 1.71
N ASN A 628 -16.02 34.96 1.73
CA ASN A 628 -16.77 34.59 0.56
C ASN A 628 -18.06 35.42 0.46
N PHE A 629 -18.32 35.95 -0.72
CA PHE A 629 -19.58 36.54 -1.10
C PHE A 629 -20.21 35.69 -2.20
N ASN A 630 -21.52 35.45 -2.14
CA ASN A 630 -22.21 34.63 -3.15
C ASN A 630 -23.56 35.22 -3.54
N SER A 631 -23.98 34.89 -4.75
CA SER A 631 -25.33 35.13 -5.23
C SER A 631 -25.95 33.82 -5.72
N THR A 632 -27.23 33.60 -5.43
CA THR A 632 -27.99 32.44 -5.93
C THR A 632 -29.27 32.91 -6.59
N LEU A 633 -29.48 32.45 -7.82
CA LEU A 633 -30.73 32.66 -8.56
C LEU A 633 -31.41 31.32 -8.77
N GLY A 634 -32.70 31.23 -8.44
CA GLY A 634 -33.37 29.94 -8.52
C GLY A 634 -34.91 30.03 -8.56
N VAL A 635 -35.51 28.86 -8.60
CA VAL A 635 -36.94 28.69 -8.54
C VAL A 635 -37.27 27.63 -7.50
N ARG A 636 -38.28 27.90 -6.69
CA ARG A 636 -38.83 27.00 -5.67
C ARG A 636 -40.24 26.65 -6.02
N LEU A 637 -40.61 25.39 -5.90
CA LEU A 637 -41.96 24.84 -6.12
C LEU A 637 -42.44 24.22 -4.81
N ALA A 638 -43.69 24.46 -4.48
CA ALA A 638 -44.36 23.81 -3.36
C ALA A 638 -45.84 23.47 -3.74
N HIS A 639 -46.30 22.28 -3.32
CA HIS A 639 -47.64 21.83 -3.60
C HIS A 639 -48.32 21.43 -2.28
N LEU A 640 -49.38 22.16 -1.90
CA LEU A 640 -50.16 21.84 -0.71
C LEU A 640 -51.27 20.86 -1.05
N SER A 641 -51.20 19.67 -0.50
CA SER A 641 -52.21 18.64 -0.55
C SER A 641 -52.83 18.43 0.83
N GLN A 642 -54.11 18.10 0.86
CA GLN A 642 -54.79 17.79 2.08
C GLN A 642 -55.51 16.44 1.97
N LEU A 643 -55.34 15.63 3.01
CA LEU A 643 -56.00 14.34 3.16
C LEU A 643 -57.35 14.51 3.86
N GLU A 644 -58.28 13.56 3.66
CA GLU A 644 -59.64 13.57 4.26
C GLU A 644 -59.63 13.58 5.79
N ASN A 645 -58.53 13.11 6.42
CA ASN A 645 -58.34 13.08 7.88
C ASN A 645 -57.83 14.42 8.46
N GLY A 646 -57.71 15.49 7.64
CA GLY A 646 -57.22 16.79 8.06
C GLY A 646 -55.70 16.97 8.10
N ILE A 647 -54.90 15.95 7.76
CA ILE A 647 -53.47 16.02 7.61
C ILE A 647 -53.11 16.77 6.34
N SER A 648 -52.23 17.76 6.41
CA SER A 648 -51.67 18.43 5.25
C SER A 648 -50.30 17.86 4.86
N ILE A 649 -50.05 17.74 3.56
CA ILE A 649 -48.78 17.28 3.00
C ILE A 649 -48.30 18.33 2.00
N THR A 650 -47.08 18.82 2.19
CA THR A 650 -46.46 19.86 1.35
C THR A 650 -45.10 19.42 0.84
N PRO A 651 -45.02 18.73 -0.30
CA PRO A 651 -43.75 18.52 -1.00
C PRO A 651 -43.20 19.86 -1.50
N ARG A 652 -41.88 20.01 -1.40
CA ARG A 652 -41.11 21.17 -1.85
C ARG A 652 -39.93 20.74 -2.69
N LEU A 653 -39.63 21.49 -3.74
CA LEU A 653 -38.49 21.30 -4.60
C LEU A 653 -37.91 22.67 -4.96
N SER A 654 -36.60 22.85 -4.86
CA SER A 654 -35.91 24.08 -5.24
C SER A 654 -34.68 23.72 -6.07
N ALA A 655 -34.41 24.52 -7.08
CA ALA A 655 -33.18 24.48 -7.85
C ALA A 655 -32.68 25.91 -8.10
N GLY A 656 -31.39 26.13 -7.91
CA GLY A 656 -30.76 27.42 -8.11
C GLY A 656 -29.32 27.29 -8.58
N TRP A 657 -28.86 28.30 -9.30
CA TRP A 657 -27.46 28.50 -9.66
C TRP A 657 -26.84 29.47 -8.67
N LYS A 658 -25.78 29.01 -8.00
CA LYS A 658 -24.99 29.82 -7.05
C LYS A 658 -23.66 30.19 -7.70
N HIS A 659 -23.31 31.48 -7.61
CA HIS A 659 -22.01 32.01 -8.01
C HIS A 659 -21.29 32.58 -6.78
N THR A 660 -20.06 32.14 -6.55
CA THR A 660 -19.20 32.60 -5.42
C THR A 660 -18.17 33.58 -5.94
N TYR A 661 -18.13 34.76 -5.35
CA TYR A 661 -17.19 35.85 -5.62
C TYR A 661 -16.06 35.85 -4.57
N GLY A 662 -14.92 36.44 -4.92
CA GLY A 662 -13.76 36.54 -4.02
C GLY A 662 -12.90 35.29 -4.08
N ASP A 663 -12.21 35.00 -2.98
CA ASP A 663 -11.27 33.90 -2.90
C ASP A 663 -11.98 32.57 -2.62
N VAL A 664 -12.01 31.72 -3.64
CA VAL A 664 -12.54 30.36 -3.50
C VAL A 664 -11.50 29.38 -3.02
N SER A 665 -10.19 29.66 -3.17
CA SER A 665 -9.09 28.91 -2.57
C SER A 665 -8.74 29.47 -1.21
N SER A 666 -8.40 28.59 -0.30
CA SER A 666 -7.89 28.95 1.03
C SER A 666 -6.36 28.86 1.05
N SER A 667 -5.67 29.78 1.70
CA SER A 667 -4.23 29.70 1.90
C SER A 667 -3.88 29.89 3.37
N THR A 668 -2.78 29.29 3.79
CA THR A 668 -2.23 29.52 5.13
C THR A 668 -0.72 29.55 5.09
N ARG A 669 -0.13 30.39 5.91
CA ARG A 669 1.30 30.44 6.15
C ARG A 669 1.64 29.53 7.32
N GLN A 670 2.72 28.76 7.18
CA GLN A 670 3.14 27.84 8.22
C GLN A 670 4.66 27.68 8.24
N ALA A 671 5.21 27.13 9.33
CA ALA A 671 6.63 26.88 9.52
C ALA A 671 6.81 25.61 10.35
N PHE A 672 7.94 24.91 10.18
CA PHE A 672 8.26 23.80 11.08
C PHE A 672 8.59 24.34 12.48
N VAL A 673 8.08 23.67 13.51
CA VAL A 673 8.33 24.06 14.91
C VAL A 673 9.82 23.97 15.25
N LEU A 674 10.56 23.06 14.62
CA LEU A 674 11.99 22.89 14.78
C LEU A 674 12.84 23.94 14.05
N GLY A 675 12.24 24.92 13.37
CA GLY A 675 12.94 26.00 12.67
C GLY A 675 12.71 25.96 11.15
N GLY A 676 13.62 26.58 10.39
CA GLY A 676 13.45 26.79 8.96
C GLY A 676 12.68 28.09 8.65
N SER A 677 12.48 28.38 7.36
CA SER A 677 11.67 29.53 6.95
C SER A 677 10.20 29.17 6.85
N ALA A 678 9.33 30.14 7.14
CA ALA A 678 7.90 29.99 6.91
C ALA A 678 7.59 29.93 5.41
N PHE A 679 6.59 29.15 5.06
CA PHE A 679 6.13 28.91 3.68
C PHE A 679 4.60 28.97 3.60
N ASN A 680 4.08 29.26 2.42
CA ASN A 680 2.65 29.29 2.17
C ASN A 680 2.19 27.98 1.53
N VAL A 681 1.02 27.52 1.93
CA VAL A 681 0.33 26.39 1.30
C VAL A 681 -1.09 26.78 0.93
N GLU A 682 -1.57 26.25 -0.19
CA GLU A 682 -2.93 26.44 -0.66
C GLU A 682 -3.76 25.19 -0.40
N GLY A 683 -4.98 25.39 0.09
CA GLY A 683 -5.96 24.32 0.29
C GLY A 683 -6.76 24.01 -0.97
N SER A 684 -7.65 23.04 -0.86
CA SER A 684 -8.63 22.71 -1.90
C SER A 684 -9.62 23.86 -2.07
N ALA A 685 -9.91 24.19 -3.31
CA ALA A 685 -10.79 25.30 -3.67
C ALA A 685 -12.27 24.91 -3.58
N LEU A 686 -13.11 25.85 -3.17
CA LEU A 686 -14.56 25.82 -3.37
C LEU A 686 -14.88 26.13 -4.83
N ASP A 687 -16.07 25.75 -5.27
CA ASP A 687 -16.51 26.08 -6.62
C ASP A 687 -16.97 27.54 -6.76
N ARG A 688 -16.59 28.15 -7.89
CA ARG A 688 -17.17 29.45 -8.27
C ARG A 688 -18.61 29.34 -8.69
N ASN A 689 -18.99 28.22 -9.32
CA ASN A 689 -20.34 27.94 -9.77
C ASN A 689 -20.79 26.62 -9.22
N SER A 690 -21.94 26.57 -8.60
CA SER A 690 -22.56 25.32 -8.15
C SER A 690 -24.07 25.33 -8.36
N LEU A 691 -24.61 24.10 -8.46
CA LEU A 691 -26.04 23.82 -8.45
C LEU A 691 -26.50 23.63 -7.01
N VAL A 692 -27.40 24.47 -6.56
CA VAL A 692 -28.06 24.29 -5.26
C VAL A 692 -29.41 23.60 -5.49
N LEU A 693 -29.62 22.49 -4.80
CA LEU A 693 -30.85 21.70 -4.84
C LEU A 693 -31.43 21.57 -3.44
N GLU A 694 -32.75 21.70 -3.33
CA GLU A 694 -33.49 21.40 -2.11
C GLU A 694 -34.71 20.56 -2.45
N ALA A 695 -34.94 19.50 -1.71
CA ALA A 695 -36.18 18.69 -1.79
C ALA A 695 -36.67 18.45 -0.37
N GLY A 696 -37.94 18.64 -0.12
CA GLY A 696 -38.54 18.48 1.21
C GLY A 696 -39.96 18.04 1.21
N LEU A 697 -40.39 17.52 2.35
CA LEU A 697 -41.78 17.12 2.61
C LEU A 697 -42.15 17.59 4.01
N ASP A 698 -43.17 18.47 4.11
CA ASP A 698 -43.74 18.88 5.38
C ASP A 698 -45.09 18.21 5.58
N ILE A 699 -45.33 17.69 6.78
CA ILE A 699 -46.59 17.02 7.18
C ILE A 699 -47.17 17.77 8.38
N GLY A 700 -48.28 18.46 8.18
CA GLY A 700 -49.04 19.05 9.27
C GLY A 700 -49.85 17.98 9.98
N VAL A 701 -49.34 17.49 11.13
CA VAL A 701 -49.95 16.40 11.91
C VAL A 701 -51.06 16.88 12.85
N SER A 702 -51.08 18.17 13.15
CA SER A 702 -52.16 18.81 13.92
C SER A 702 -52.27 20.28 13.56
N ALA A 703 -53.27 20.93 14.16
CA ALA A 703 -53.48 22.36 14.03
C ALA A 703 -52.28 23.23 14.48
N ARG A 704 -51.34 22.71 15.23
CA ARG A 704 -50.18 23.45 15.77
C ARG A 704 -48.83 22.80 15.51
N GLN A 705 -48.82 21.61 14.91
CA GLN A 705 -47.56 20.85 14.77
C GLN A 705 -47.34 20.40 13.34
N THR A 706 -46.10 20.58 12.88
CA THR A 706 -45.63 20.12 11.59
C THR A 706 -44.33 19.32 11.79
N LEU A 707 -44.26 18.19 11.11
CA LEU A 707 -43.06 17.39 10.93
C LEU A 707 -42.53 17.57 9.51
N GLY A 708 -41.26 17.68 9.32
CA GLY A 708 -40.65 17.82 8.00
C GLY A 708 -39.38 17.01 7.85
N VAL A 709 -39.13 16.61 6.62
CA VAL A 709 -37.85 16.06 6.20
C VAL A 709 -37.36 16.83 4.97
N GLY A 710 -36.05 17.02 4.84
CA GLY A 710 -35.51 17.75 3.71
C GLY A 710 -34.13 17.24 3.32
N TYR A 711 -33.83 17.35 2.05
CA TYR A 711 -32.53 17.17 1.46
C TYR A 711 -32.04 18.50 0.92
N THR A 712 -30.74 18.79 1.09
CA THR A 712 -30.04 19.92 0.48
C THR A 712 -28.80 19.41 -0.26
N GLY A 713 -28.55 19.95 -1.44
CA GLY A 713 -27.36 19.68 -2.24
C GLY A 713 -26.72 20.97 -2.72
N ASP A 714 -25.41 21.11 -2.54
CA ASP A 714 -24.57 22.15 -3.15
C ASP A 714 -23.51 21.41 -3.97
N ILE A 715 -23.65 21.41 -5.30
CA ILE A 715 -22.94 20.52 -6.19
C ILE A 715 -22.19 21.34 -7.22
N GLY A 716 -20.88 21.33 -7.11
CA GLY A 716 -19.94 21.91 -8.05
C GLY A 716 -19.02 20.86 -8.69
N SER A 717 -18.02 21.31 -9.42
CA SER A 717 -17.01 20.45 -10.05
C SER A 717 -15.97 19.95 -9.05
N ASN A 718 -15.56 20.80 -8.09
CA ASN A 718 -14.49 20.51 -7.13
C ASN A 718 -15.02 20.29 -5.70
N SER A 719 -16.25 20.71 -5.42
CA SER A 719 -16.86 20.57 -4.10
C SER A 719 -18.29 20.08 -4.19
N ARG A 720 -18.67 19.19 -3.29
CA ARG A 720 -20.04 18.64 -3.20
C ARG A 720 -20.42 18.54 -1.74
N ASN A 721 -21.61 19.03 -1.41
CA ASN A 721 -22.13 18.95 -0.05
C ASN A 721 -23.59 18.49 -0.10
N HIS A 722 -23.92 17.41 0.60
CA HIS A 722 -25.24 16.81 0.67
C HIS A 722 -25.71 16.83 2.12
N GLY A 723 -26.87 17.41 2.39
CA GLY A 723 -27.47 17.51 3.71
C GLY A 723 -28.81 16.82 3.81
N LEU A 724 -29.08 16.27 4.97
CA LEU A 724 -30.40 15.77 5.37
C LEU A 724 -30.85 16.55 6.61
N LEU A 725 -32.09 17.00 6.59
CA LEU A 725 -32.73 17.76 7.65
C LEU A 725 -33.96 17.02 8.13
N GLY A 726 -34.11 16.83 9.42
CA GLY A 726 -35.37 16.46 10.06
C GLY A 726 -35.87 17.62 10.91
N GLN A 727 -37.13 18.03 10.78
CA GLN A 727 -37.67 19.17 11.52
C GLN A 727 -38.95 18.87 12.25
N TRP A 728 -39.12 19.50 13.37
CA TRP A 728 -40.39 19.58 14.12
C TRP A 728 -40.66 21.03 14.46
N GLN A 729 -41.92 21.44 14.28
CA GLN A 729 -42.38 22.80 14.55
C GLN A 729 -43.67 22.77 15.36
N ILE A 730 -43.79 23.72 16.29
CA ILE A 730 -45.00 23.94 17.07
C ILE A 730 -45.31 25.46 17.11
N SER A 731 -46.54 25.83 16.80
CA SER A 731 -47.07 27.20 16.86
C SER A 731 -47.94 27.39 18.09
N PHE A 732 -47.86 28.55 18.75
CA PHE A 732 -48.61 28.88 19.95
C PHE A 732 -49.08 30.35 19.96
#